data_59510075667cc40e588dbd8666efaeb6
#
_entry.id   59510075667cc40e588dbd8666efaeb6
#
_cell.length_a   1.000
_cell.length_b   1.000
_cell.length_c   1.000
_cell.angle_alpha   90.00
_cell.angle_beta   90.00
_cell.angle_gamma   90.00
#
_symmetry.space_group_name_H-M   'P 1'
#
loop_
_entity.id
_entity.type
_entity.pdbx_description
1 polymer ?
#
loop_
_entity_poly.entity_id
_entity_poly.type
_entity_poly.pdbx_seq_one_letter_code
_entity_poly.pdbx_strand_id
1 'polypeptide(L)'
;MNKLLPLVAASVVASPVVQAQQLSVEDYQRAEKQLASTTSKLVFGTVDYPVWQGETLFYRSQTEQGLRFYQADAKNQTKALAFDHQKLATALASASEQEVDANKLPMKALNFDTDEQLQITLEKATFSCDLVKYLCQQVEPSVKKHEFVSPDGEKTVFIKAHNLWLRELASNNETQLTFDGEQDFGYATNNAGWIRSDKPVVKWSPDSTKLTTFKHDSRKVGEMAVVSTNVGTPDIDVWKYPLPGDEHIFTIERVVIDIENNKLIRLDMPIDQHRSTITDHVAGRDGSLLDIDWSEDSQHFAFVSSSRDHKQATVKIADAKSGQVKTVFTETEETFFESGVDGISWRYLDKTNEILWFSQRDNWGHFYLIDATTGKVKKQLTQGDWTVIELLHLDQEAGKILFTGAGREGADPYFHSLYSLNLDGSDLTLLTPEKQHHRISLSKSGQYFLDRASTYNQAQTSFIRSTNTGQGFTLETMDIDALEATGWQAPEPFIVKDRDGNFDLHGLLYKPSNFDANKTYPVINYLYPGPQVGSIRGRHFRAARGDNQAIAELGFIVVELDALGTPGRSKAFHEFYYGKMGDSGIPDQVAAIKQLGKKYPWMDTTKVGIWGHSGGGFASTRALLTYPDFYRVAVSQAGNHDNRNYADEWGEKWHGLLEKRDDKTTNYDSQANQLIVENLKGKLLLAHGTTDTNVPPYSTLLVVEALIEANKDFDMLMLPNRGHGFAREPYMMRKRWDYFVTHLLGATPPKEFSFKTEK
;
A
#
# COMPACT_ATOMS: atom_id res chain seq x y z
N MET A 1 29.12 70.07 60.03
CA MET A 1 29.64 68.72 59.63
C MET A 1 28.61 68.05 58.78
N ASN A 2 28.72 68.20 57.47
CA ASN A 2 27.80 67.61 56.47
C ASN A 2 28.28 66.19 56.11
N LYS A 3 27.44 65.17 56.32
CA LYS A 3 27.69 63.83 55.85
C LYS A 3 27.00 63.66 54.50
N LEU A 4 27.77 63.54 53.45
CA LEU A 4 27.32 63.09 52.14
C LEU A 4 27.13 61.58 52.18
N LEU A 5 25.93 61.11 51.81
CA LEU A 5 25.65 59.70 51.40
C LEU A 5 25.95 59.51 49.90
N PRO A 6 26.57 58.39 49.50
CA PRO A 6 26.73 58.09 48.10
C PRO A 6 25.43 57.47 47.54
N LEU A 7 24.97 58.01 46.41
CA LEU A 7 23.93 57.40 45.56
C LEU A 7 24.52 56.17 44.84
N VAL A 8 24.00 55.01 45.13
CA VAL A 8 24.25 53.78 44.30
C VAL A 8 23.27 53.77 43.16
N ALA A 9 23.78 53.99 41.95
CA ALA A 9 23.02 53.81 40.73
C ALA A 9 22.91 52.31 40.41
N ALA A 10 21.73 51.73 40.55
CA ALA A 10 21.43 50.38 40.11
C ALA A 10 21.24 50.38 38.57
N SER A 11 22.23 49.87 37.84
CA SER A 11 22.08 49.56 36.43
C SER A 11 21.17 48.37 36.23
N VAL A 12 19.95 48.61 35.76
CA VAL A 12 19.02 47.56 35.30
C VAL A 12 19.58 47.04 33.99
N VAL A 13 20.19 45.86 34.00
CA VAL A 13 20.54 45.11 32.80
C VAL A 13 19.22 44.52 32.23
N ALA A 14 18.68 45.22 31.24
CA ALA A 14 17.57 44.70 30.47
C ALA A 14 18.08 43.48 29.68
N SER A 15 17.69 42.27 30.10
CA SER A 15 17.88 41.07 29.27
C SER A 15 17.13 41.27 27.96
N PRO A 16 17.73 41.01 26.79
CA PRO A 16 17.02 41.10 25.55
C PRO A 16 15.87 40.07 25.56
N VAL A 17 14.64 40.56 25.46
CA VAL A 17 13.48 39.72 25.20
C VAL A 17 13.73 39.13 23.79
N VAL A 18 14.16 37.88 23.73
CA VAL A 18 14.21 37.13 22.48
C VAL A 18 12.76 37.00 22.01
N GLN A 19 12.38 37.85 21.09
CA GLN A 19 11.07 37.78 20.46
C GLN A 19 11.03 36.44 19.73
N ALA A 20 10.10 35.55 20.11
CA ALA A 20 9.94 34.26 19.44
C ALA A 20 9.74 34.51 17.93
N GLN A 21 10.49 33.80 17.11
CA GLN A 21 10.34 33.88 15.65
C GLN A 21 8.89 33.56 15.31
N GLN A 22 8.25 34.37 14.48
CA GLN A 22 6.91 34.14 13.97
C GLN A 22 7.01 33.68 12.50
N LEU A 23 6.43 32.53 12.17
CA LEU A 23 6.21 32.18 10.78
C LEU A 23 5.01 32.93 10.24
N SER A 24 5.14 33.42 9.03
CA SER A 24 4.09 34.19 8.35
C SER A 24 3.09 33.29 7.62
N VAL A 25 1.98 33.88 7.18
CA VAL A 25 1.03 33.21 6.28
C VAL A 25 1.71 32.81 4.96
N GLU A 26 2.63 33.65 4.47
CA GLU A 26 3.41 33.41 3.24
C GLU A 26 4.32 32.17 3.37
N ASP A 27 4.88 31.91 4.55
CA ASP A 27 5.68 30.70 4.80
C ASP A 27 4.81 29.43 4.68
N TYR A 28 3.61 29.46 5.24
CA TYR A 28 2.66 28.35 5.12
C TYR A 28 2.12 28.19 3.69
N GLN A 29 1.89 29.29 2.96
CA GLN A 29 1.50 29.25 1.56
C GLN A 29 2.64 28.70 0.67
N ARG A 30 3.90 28.99 0.98
CA ARG A 30 5.06 28.37 0.30
C ARG A 30 5.07 26.86 0.54
N ALA A 31 4.84 26.40 1.78
CA ALA A 31 4.71 25.00 2.11
C ALA A 31 3.51 24.33 1.39
N GLU A 32 2.35 24.97 1.38
CA GLU A 32 1.15 24.47 0.70
C GLU A 32 1.38 24.22 -0.79
N LYS A 33 2.15 25.06 -1.47
CA LYS A 33 2.50 24.89 -2.90
C LYS A 33 3.26 23.61 -3.20
N GLN A 34 3.88 22.97 -2.20
CA GLN A 34 4.59 21.69 -2.33
C GLN A 34 3.70 20.46 -2.14
N LEU A 35 2.41 20.64 -1.87
CA LEU A 35 1.45 19.54 -1.78
C LEU A 35 1.03 19.03 -3.17
N ALA A 36 0.65 17.75 -3.24
CA ALA A 36 0.25 17.12 -4.49
C ALA A 36 -0.92 17.83 -5.20
N SER A 37 -1.82 18.48 -4.46
CA SER A 37 -2.91 19.31 -5.03
C SER A 37 -2.43 20.42 -5.94
N THR A 38 -1.20 20.92 -5.75
CA THR A 38 -0.56 21.93 -6.57
C THR A 38 0.45 21.32 -7.53
N THR A 39 1.41 20.56 -7.00
CA THR A 39 2.57 20.07 -7.76
C THR A 39 2.20 19.11 -8.88
N SER A 40 1.20 18.24 -8.71
CA SER A 40 0.79 17.29 -9.77
C SER A 40 0.19 17.97 -11.00
N LYS A 41 -0.29 19.20 -10.88
CA LYS A 41 -0.82 19.98 -12.01
C LYS A 41 0.27 20.63 -12.88
N LEU A 42 1.50 20.65 -12.38
CA LEU A 42 2.67 21.26 -13.02
C LEU A 42 3.58 20.21 -13.68
N VAL A 43 3.09 18.99 -13.83
CA VAL A 43 3.81 17.87 -14.45
C VAL A 43 3.03 17.43 -15.67
N PHE A 44 3.67 17.45 -16.83
CA PHE A 44 3.04 17.14 -18.12
C PHE A 44 3.66 15.91 -18.77
N GLY A 45 3.03 15.37 -19.81
CA GLY A 45 3.51 14.15 -20.47
C GLY A 45 3.44 12.89 -19.58
N THR A 46 2.46 12.81 -18.68
CA THR A 46 2.25 11.64 -17.81
C THR A 46 1.64 10.48 -18.58
N VAL A 47 1.86 9.24 -18.10
CA VAL A 47 1.16 8.04 -18.56
C VAL A 47 0.39 7.47 -17.38
N ASP A 48 -0.85 7.95 -17.25
CA ASP A 48 -1.73 7.61 -16.14
C ASP A 48 -2.81 6.64 -16.58
N TYR A 49 -3.19 5.71 -15.67
CA TYR A 49 -4.29 4.75 -15.86
C TYR A 49 -4.20 3.99 -17.19
N PRO A 50 -3.07 3.33 -17.48
CA PRO A 50 -2.90 2.58 -18.73
C PRO A 50 -3.85 1.38 -18.78
N VAL A 51 -4.47 1.17 -19.95
CA VAL A 51 -5.37 0.05 -20.24
C VAL A 51 -4.96 -0.55 -21.57
N TRP A 52 -4.69 -1.85 -21.59
CA TRP A 52 -4.38 -2.59 -22.81
C TRP A 52 -5.64 -3.23 -23.43
N GLN A 53 -5.87 -2.99 -24.72
CA GLN A 53 -6.78 -3.77 -25.56
C GLN A 53 -5.96 -4.44 -26.66
N GLY A 54 -5.81 -5.77 -26.58
CA GLY A 54 -4.86 -6.47 -27.42
C GLY A 54 -3.46 -5.87 -27.30
N GLU A 55 -2.93 -5.31 -28.39
CA GLU A 55 -1.63 -4.66 -28.48
C GLU A 55 -1.71 -3.13 -28.58
N THR A 56 -2.89 -2.58 -28.37
CA THR A 56 -3.11 -1.13 -28.28
C THR A 56 -3.19 -0.71 -26.81
N LEU A 57 -2.34 0.23 -26.42
CA LEU A 57 -2.33 0.85 -25.11
C LEU A 57 -3.16 2.13 -25.15
N PHE A 58 -4.13 2.24 -24.25
CA PHE A 58 -4.85 3.48 -23.96
C PHE A 58 -4.36 4.05 -22.64
N TYR A 59 -4.20 5.38 -22.56
CA TYR A 59 -3.78 6.05 -21.33
C TYR A 59 -4.25 7.49 -21.30
N ARG A 60 -4.29 8.04 -20.09
CA ARG A 60 -4.54 9.47 -19.85
C ARG A 60 -3.21 10.18 -19.64
N SER A 61 -3.09 11.39 -20.19
CA SER A 61 -1.95 12.27 -19.95
C SER A 61 -2.40 13.67 -19.52
N GLN A 62 -1.70 14.23 -18.56
CA GLN A 62 -1.80 15.65 -18.24
C GLN A 62 -0.98 16.42 -19.28
N THR A 63 -1.61 17.41 -19.93
CA THR A 63 -0.97 18.34 -20.87
C THR A 63 -1.18 19.78 -20.43
N GLU A 64 -0.50 20.75 -21.04
CA GLU A 64 -0.73 22.18 -20.78
C GLU A 64 -2.18 22.61 -21.07
N GLN A 65 -2.85 21.94 -22.03
CA GLN A 65 -4.24 22.22 -22.39
C GLN A 65 -5.26 21.45 -21.53
N GLY A 66 -4.82 20.68 -20.53
CA GLY A 66 -5.65 19.84 -19.66
C GLY A 66 -5.45 18.36 -19.91
N LEU A 67 -6.43 17.54 -19.48
CA LEU A 67 -6.38 16.08 -19.60
C LEU A 67 -6.65 15.62 -21.02
N ARG A 68 -5.83 14.71 -21.54
CA ARG A 68 -6.00 14.10 -22.87
C ARG A 68 -5.91 12.57 -22.74
N PHE A 69 -6.69 11.89 -23.57
CA PHE A 69 -6.61 10.44 -23.70
C PHE A 69 -5.96 10.08 -25.04
N TYR A 70 -4.97 9.21 -24.98
CA TYR A 70 -4.19 8.73 -26.10
C TYR A 70 -4.36 7.25 -26.29
N GLN A 71 -4.12 6.80 -27.51
CA GLN A 71 -3.90 5.41 -27.88
C GLN A 71 -2.54 5.26 -28.53
N ALA A 72 -1.89 4.13 -28.29
CA ALA A 72 -0.62 3.78 -28.89
C ALA A 72 -0.63 2.34 -29.35
N ASP A 73 -0.37 2.13 -30.63
CA ASP A 73 -0.23 0.80 -31.25
C ASP A 73 1.21 0.32 -31.05
N ALA A 74 1.38 -0.75 -30.26
CA ALA A 74 2.69 -1.29 -29.93
C ALA A 74 3.40 -1.89 -31.15
N LYS A 75 2.67 -2.51 -32.05
CA LYS A 75 3.20 -3.18 -33.25
C LYS A 75 3.66 -2.17 -34.30
N ASN A 76 2.84 -1.16 -34.57
CA ASN A 76 3.11 -0.15 -35.60
C ASN A 76 3.92 1.05 -35.04
N GLN A 77 4.18 1.09 -33.75
CA GLN A 77 4.91 2.16 -33.05
C GLN A 77 4.31 3.55 -33.32
N THR A 78 2.99 3.66 -33.30
CA THR A 78 2.26 4.90 -33.56
C THR A 78 1.52 5.37 -32.31
N LYS A 79 1.29 6.68 -32.23
CA LYS A 79 0.55 7.35 -31.15
C LYS A 79 -0.44 8.34 -31.75
N ALA A 80 -1.66 8.37 -31.23
CA ALA A 80 -2.71 9.32 -31.61
C ALA A 80 -3.60 9.65 -30.42
N LEU A 81 -4.46 10.65 -30.54
CA LEU A 81 -5.58 10.84 -29.60
C LEU A 81 -6.50 9.61 -29.68
N ALA A 82 -7.00 9.15 -28.54
CA ALA A 82 -7.90 8.01 -28.46
C ALA A 82 -9.25 8.31 -29.16
N PHE A 83 -9.66 9.57 -29.14
CA PHE A 83 -10.90 10.08 -29.74
C PHE A 83 -10.88 11.60 -29.82
N ASP A 84 -11.86 12.20 -30.48
CA ASP A 84 -12.10 13.66 -30.48
C ASP A 84 -12.77 14.07 -29.16
N HIS A 85 -12.00 14.70 -28.27
CA HIS A 85 -12.44 15.10 -26.92
C HIS A 85 -13.61 16.09 -26.94
N GLN A 86 -13.63 17.02 -27.94
CA GLN A 86 -14.70 18.01 -28.04
C GLN A 86 -16.01 17.37 -28.46
N LYS A 87 -15.96 16.45 -29.44
CA LYS A 87 -17.15 15.74 -29.88
C LYS A 87 -17.70 14.84 -28.79
N LEU A 88 -16.84 14.12 -28.05
CA LEU A 88 -17.26 13.26 -26.94
C LEU A 88 -17.88 14.09 -25.82
N ALA A 89 -17.26 15.21 -25.43
CA ALA A 89 -17.81 16.12 -24.41
C ALA A 89 -19.19 16.64 -24.81
N THR A 90 -19.36 17.06 -26.09
CA THR A 90 -20.65 17.53 -26.62
C THR A 90 -21.72 16.43 -26.60
N ALA A 91 -21.35 15.23 -27.02
CA ALA A 91 -22.28 14.08 -27.01
C ALA A 91 -22.70 13.68 -25.60
N LEU A 92 -21.76 13.65 -24.65
CA LEU A 92 -22.02 13.32 -23.26
C LEU A 92 -22.84 14.42 -22.58
N ALA A 93 -22.54 15.70 -22.84
CA ALA A 93 -23.33 16.83 -22.32
C ALA A 93 -24.79 16.78 -22.80
N SER A 94 -24.99 16.46 -24.10
CA SER A 94 -26.33 16.31 -24.66
C SER A 94 -27.11 15.15 -24.03
N ALA A 95 -26.45 14.02 -23.77
CA ALA A 95 -27.09 12.82 -23.21
C ALA A 95 -27.35 12.93 -21.69
N SER A 96 -26.47 13.64 -20.95
CA SER A 96 -26.54 13.79 -19.49
C SER A 96 -27.30 15.04 -19.04
N GLU A 97 -27.59 15.97 -19.94
CA GLU A 97 -28.13 17.30 -19.65
C GLU A 97 -27.25 18.13 -18.67
N GLN A 98 -25.93 17.84 -18.68
CA GLN A 98 -24.94 18.49 -17.80
C GLN A 98 -23.84 19.14 -18.65
N GLU A 99 -23.17 20.14 -18.10
CA GLU A 99 -21.97 20.72 -18.73
C GLU A 99 -20.79 19.75 -18.61
N VAL A 100 -20.13 19.45 -19.72
CA VAL A 100 -18.93 18.59 -19.77
C VAL A 100 -17.76 19.31 -20.41
N ASP A 101 -16.69 19.49 -19.66
CA ASP A 101 -15.45 20.12 -20.16
C ASP A 101 -14.61 19.10 -20.92
N ALA A 102 -14.33 19.38 -22.20
CA ALA A 102 -13.49 18.54 -23.05
C ALA A 102 -12.03 18.41 -22.55
N ASN A 103 -11.55 19.37 -21.75
CA ASN A 103 -10.21 19.37 -21.16
C ASN A 103 -10.18 18.64 -19.80
N LYS A 104 -11.35 18.25 -19.29
CA LYS A 104 -11.50 17.59 -17.98
C LYS A 104 -12.62 16.54 -18.02
N LEU A 105 -12.58 15.66 -19.00
CA LEU A 105 -13.58 14.59 -19.10
C LEU A 105 -13.69 13.80 -17.81
N PRO A 106 -14.92 13.39 -17.39
CA PRO A 106 -15.21 12.83 -16.07
C PRO A 106 -14.83 11.34 -15.94
N MET A 107 -13.64 10.97 -16.42
CA MET A 107 -13.13 9.61 -16.31
C MET A 107 -11.64 9.59 -15.99
N LYS A 108 -11.22 8.56 -15.27
CA LYS A 108 -9.79 8.32 -14.94
C LYS A 108 -9.15 7.38 -15.94
N ALA A 109 -9.75 6.21 -16.16
CA ALA A 109 -9.37 5.22 -17.16
C ALA A 109 -10.45 5.07 -18.21
N LEU A 110 -10.11 4.52 -19.35
CA LEU A 110 -11.09 4.16 -20.39
C LEU A 110 -11.66 2.77 -20.08
N ASN A 111 -12.97 2.67 -20.11
CA ASN A 111 -13.70 1.42 -19.94
C ASN A 111 -14.50 1.14 -21.21
N PHE A 112 -14.03 0.18 -21.99
CA PHE A 112 -14.64 -0.17 -23.27
C PHE A 112 -15.53 -1.40 -23.15
N ASP A 113 -16.74 -1.34 -23.72
CA ASP A 113 -17.58 -2.51 -23.97
C ASP A 113 -17.13 -3.26 -25.24
N THR A 114 -16.80 -2.48 -26.27
CA THR A 114 -16.23 -2.92 -27.54
C THR A 114 -15.20 -1.90 -27.99
N ASP A 115 -14.45 -2.14 -29.05
CA ASP A 115 -13.43 -1.21 -29.56
C ASP A 115 -13.98 0.19 -29.89
N GLU A 116 -15.29 0.30 -30.15
CA GLU A 116 -15.96 1.55 -30.52
C GLU A 116 -16.94 2.08 -29.47
N GLN A 117 -17.21 1.34 -28.39
CA GLN A 117 -18.18 1.70 -27.36
C GLN A 117 -17.49 1.94 -26.01
N LEU A 118 -17.52 3.18 -25.56
CA LEU A 118 -16.92 3.60 -24.29
C LEU A 118 -17.99 3.80 -23.22
N GLN A 119 -17.84 3.16 -22.08
CA GLN A 119 -18.66 3.41 -20.90
C GLN A 119 -18.10 4.57 -20.07
N ILE A 120 -18.96 5.54 -19.75
CA ILE A 120 -18.63 6.69 -18.92
C ILE A 120 -19.65 6.79 -17.79
N THR A 121 -19.16 6.81 -16.55
CA THR A 121 -20.01 7.06 -15.38
C THR A 121 -19.90 8.53 -14.99
N LEU A 122 -21.03 9.24 -14.99
CA LEU A 122 -21.15 10.62 -14.56
C LEU A 122 -22.09 10.65 -13.35
N GLU A 123 -21.56 11.04 -12.19
CA GLU A 123 -22.24 10.93 -10.89
C GLU A 123 -22.70 9.50 -10.58
N LYS A 124 -23.99 9.18 -10.81
CA LYS A 124 -24.58 7.87 -10.56
C LYS A 124 -25.12 7.20 -11.83
N ALA A 125 -25.10 7.92 -12.98
CA ALA A 125 -25.61 7.42 -14.25
C ALA A 125 -24.44 6.92 -15.11
N THR A 126 -24.65 5.81 -15.82
CA THR A 126 -23.70 5.26 -16.80
C THR A 126 -24.20 5.54 -18.20
N PHE A 127 -23.28 5.97 -19.07
CA PHE A 127 -23.52 6.29 -20.46
C PHE A 127 -22.66 5.38 -21.33
N SER A 128 -23.25 4.81 -22.38
CA SER A 128 -22.54 4.16 -23.47
C SER A 128 -22.39 5.16 -24.60
N CYS A 129 -21.16 5.44 -25.02
CA CYS A 129 -20.81 6.42 -26.03
C CYS A 129 -20.16 5.73 -27.25
N ASP A 130 -20.78 5.85 -28.40
CA ASP A 130 -20.24 5.42 -29.70
C ASP A 130 -19.17 6.43 -30.15
N LEU A 131 -17.92 5.98 -30.27
CA LEU A 131 -16.78 6.83 -30.63
C LEU A 131 -16.64 7.13 -32.11
N VAL A 132 -17.41 6.44 -32.97
CA VAL A 132 -17.46 6.71 -34.42
C VAL A 132 -18.51 7.79 -34.72
N LYS A 133 -19.72 7.62 -34.18
CA LYS A 133 -20.85 8.55 -34.38
C LYS A 133 -20.86 9.70 -33.39
N TYR A 134 -20.11 9.61 -32.28
CA TYR A 134 -20.17 10.53 -31.16
C TYR A 134 -21.60 10.74 -30.64
N LEU A 135 -22.26 9.61 -30.34
CA LEU A 135 -23.57 9.57 -29.71
C LEU A 135 -23.47 8.83 -28.39
N CYS A 136 -23.94 9.48 -27.32
CA CYS A 136 -24.04 8.87 -26.01
C CYS A 136 -25.50 8.60 -25.64
N GLN A 137 -25.77 7.52 -24.97
CA GLN A 137 -27.05 7.20 -24.38
C GLN A 137 -26.87 6.65 -22.96
N GLN A 138 -27.79 7.00 -22.08
CA GLN A 138 -27.79 6.43 -20.75
C GLN A 138 -28.15 4.95 -20.82
N VAL A 139 -27.39 4.13 -20.10
CA VAL A 139 -27.59 2.69 -20.05
C VAL A 139 -27.54 2.20 -18.61
N GLU A 140 -28.23 1.11 -18.33
CA GLU A 140 -28.01 0.37 -17.09
C GLU A 140 -26.74 -0.48 -17.28
N PRO A 141 -25.82 -0.48 -16.31
CA PRO A 141 -24.65 -1.34 -16.39
C PRO A 141 -25.04 -2.81 -16.53
N SER A 142 -24.48 -3.50 -17.48
CA SER A 142 -24.70 -4.95 -17.66
C SER A 142 -24.23 -5.75 -16.44
N VAL A 143 -23.15 -5.29 -15.79
CA VAL A 143 -22.61 -5.84 -14.56
C VAL A 143 -22.96 -4.89 -13.42
N LYS A 144 -23.67 -5.38 -12.40
CA LYS A 144 -24.06 -4.58 -11.23
C LYS A 144 -22.89 -4.46 -10.27
N LYS A 145 -22.96 -3.46 -9.39
CA LYS A 145 -22.01 -3.32 -8.29
C LYS A 145 -21.98 -4.60 -7.46
N HIS A 146 -20.77 -5.05 -7.07
CA HIS A 146 -20.54 -6.29 -6.29
C HIS A 146 -20.85 -7.60 -7.04
N GLU A 147 -20.90 -7.59 -8.36
CA GLU A 147 -20.90 -8.79 -9.18
C GLU A 147 -19.49 -9.13 -9.68
N PHE A 148 -19.20 -10.42 -9.85
CA PHE A 148 -17.94 -10.93 -10.39
C PHE A 148 -18.19 -11.71 -11.67
N VAL A 149 -17.62 -11.25 -12.78
CA VAL A 149 -17.89 -11.76 -14.14
C VAL A 149 -17.10 -13.03 -14.42
N SER A 150 -17.71 -13.97 -15.15
CA SER A 150 -17.05 -15.16 -15.68
C SER A 150 -16.05 -14.84 -16.81
N PRO A 151 -15.03 -15.69 -17.07
CA PRO A 151 -14.06 -15.48 -18.15
C PRO A 151 -14.66 -15.33 -19.54
N ASP A 152 -15.76 -16.04 -19.84
CA ASP A 152 -16.51 -15.95 -21.10
C ASP A 152 -17.33 -14.64 -21.23
N GLY A 153 -17.48 -13.89 -20.13
CA GLY A 153 -18.27 -12.65 -20.11
C GLY A 153 -19.78 -12.85 -20.14
N GLU A 154 -20.29 -14.08 -19.99
CA GLU A 154 -21.72 -14.38 -20.13
C GLU A 154 -22.47 -14.40 -18.79
N LYS A 155 -21.76 -14.60 -17.68
CA LYS A 155 -22.34 -14.83 -16.36
C LYS A 155 -21.68 -13.93 -15.29
N THR A 156 -22.44 -13.65 -14.24
CA THR A 156 -21.91 -13.02 -13.02
C THR A 156 -22.33 -13.80 -11.79
N VAL A 157 -21.54 -13.71 -10.73
CA VAL A 157 -21.91 -14.20 -9.40
C VAL A 157 -21.94 -13.08 -8.38
N PHE A 158 -22.82 -13.19 -7.38
CA PHE A 158 -23.00 -12.21 -6.33
C PHE A 158 -23.52 -12.87 -5.04
N ILE A 159 -23.41 -12.17 -3.91
CA ILE A 159 -23.90 -12.63 -2.61
C ILE A 159 -25.31 -12.05 -2.36
N LYS A 160 -26.24 -12.92 -1.96
CA LYS A 160 -27.58 -12.55 -1.54
C LYS A 160 -28.04 -13.46 -0.38
N ALA A 161 -28.43 -12.87 0.76
CA ALA A 161 -28.82 -13.58 1.95
C ALA A 161 -27.80 -14.67 2.37
N HIS A 162 -26.51 -14.29 2.47
CA HIS A 162 -25.37 -15.15 2.85
C HIS A 162 -25.05 -16.31 1.89
N ASN A 163 -25.74 -16.39 0.76
CA ASN A 163 -25.55 -17.42 -0.26
C ASN A 163 -25.03 -16.84 -1.56
N LEU A 164 -24.33 -17.66 -2.34
CA LEU A 164 -23.85 -17.30 -3.66
C LEU A 164 -24.94 -17.55 -4.72
N TRP A 165 -25.10 -16.60 -5.60
CA TRP A 165 -26.06 -16.60 -6.70
C TRP A 165 -25.36 -16.35 -8.02
N LEU A 166 -25.88 -16.93 -9.07
CA LEU A 166 -25.49 -16.72 -10.47
C LEU A 166 -26.52 -15.83 -11.15
N ARG A 167 -26.08 -14.94 -12.03
CA ARG A 167 -26.94 -14.21 -12.98
C ARG A 167 -26.38 -14.36 -14.39
N GLU A 168 -27.22 -14.80 -15.31
CA GLU A 168 -26.93 -14.78 -16.73
C GLU A 168 -27.10 -13.37 -17.29
N LEU A 169 -26.08 -12.83 -17.96
CA LEU A 169 -26.10 -11.44 -18.44
C LEU A 169 -27.09 -11.20 -19.58
N ALA A 170 -27.29 -12.19 -20.46
CA ALA A 170 -28.19 -12.08 -21.62
C ALA A 170 -29.68 -12.12 -21.23
N SER A 171 -30.05 -12.99 -20.28
CA SER A 171 -31.46 -13.23 -19.88
C SER A 171 -31.87 -12.52 -18.60
N ASN A 172 -30.88 -12.04 -17.79
CA ASN A 172 -31.08 -11.58 -16.42
C ASN A 172 -31.64 -12.64 -15.44
N ASN A 173 -31.63 -13.93 -15.82
CA ASN A 173 -32.09 -14.98 -14.93
C ASN A 173 -31.12 -15.17 -13.75
N GLU A 174 -31.66 -15.21 -12.54
CA GLU A 174 -30.91 -15.49 -11.33
C GLU A 174 -31.11 -16.95 -10.88
N THR A 175 -30.02 -17.64 -10.56
CA THR A 175 -30.02 -19.01 -10.02
C THR A 175 -29.26 -19.04 -8.70
N GLN A 176 -29.86 -19.62 -7.67
CA GLN A 176 -29.19 -19.82 -6.38
C GLN A 176 -28.24 -21.00 -6.47
N LEU A 177 -26.97 -20.80 -6.08
CA LEU A 177 -25.91 -21.82 -6.15
C LEU A 177 -25.66 -22.51 -4.80
N THR A 178 -25.90 -21.81 -3.67
CA THR A 178 -25.72 -22.35 -2.32
C THR A 178 -26.97 -22.08 -1.47
N PHE A 179 -27.26 -22.94 -0.45
CA PHE A 179 -28.57 -22.93 0.21
C PHE A 179 -28.50 -22.92 1.74
N ASP A 180 -27.31 -23.11 2.32
CA ASP A 180 -27.08 -23.26 3.77
C ASP A 180 -26.21 -22.12 4.35
N GLY A 181 -26.12 -20.98 3.64
CA GLY A 181 -25.47 -19.78 4.13
C GLY A 181 -26.30 -19.08 5.20
N GLU A 182 -25.69 -18.70 6.31
CA GLU A 182 -26.28 -18.03 7.45
C GLU A 182 -25.47 -16.78 7.83
N GLN A 183 -26.04 -15.95 8.71
CA GLN A 183 -25.33 -14.82 9.31
C GLN A 183 -24.03 -15.35 9.97
N ASP A 184 -22.91 -14.67 9.69
CA ASP A 184 -21.56 -15.05 10.15
C ASP A 184 -21.07 -16.45 9.71
N PHE A 185 -21.81 -17.11 8.82
CA PHE A 185 -21.46 -18.40 8.20
C PHE A 185 -21.94 -18.43 6.74
N GLY A 186 -21.45 -17.51 5.94
CA GLY A 186 -21.88 -17.27 4.55
C GLY A 186 -20.86 -17.69 3.52
N TYR A 187 -21.30 -17.75 2.26
CA TYR A 187 -20.45 -18.09 1.13
C TYR A 187 -19.77 -16.86 0.52
N ALA A 188 -18.51 -17.02 0.11
CA ALA A 188 -17.72 -16.05 -0.65
C ALA A 188 -17.57 -14.67 0.02
N THR A 189 -17.80 -14.56 1.32
CA THR A 189 -17.75 -13.27 2.03
C THR A 189 -16.31 -12.81 2.28
N ASN A 190 -16.04 -11.52 2.11
CA ASN A 190 -14.74 -10.91 2.38
C ASN A 190 -14.87 -9.94 3.56
N ASN A 191 -15.09 -10.49 4.76
CA ASN A 191 -15.26 -9.74 6.01
C ASN A 191 -14.26 -10.27 7.04
N ALA A 192 -12.95 -10.10 6.75
CA ALA A 192 -11.87 -10.52 7.61
C ALA A 192 -11.10 -9.28 8.13
N GLY A 193 -10.97 -9.17 9.45
CA GLY A 193 -10.27 -8.06 10.09
C GLY A 193 -10.86 -6.70 9.70
N TRP A 194 -10.05 -5.84 9.10
CA TRP A 194 -10.48 -4.52 8.61
C TRP A 194 -11.12 -4.54 7.22
N ILE A 195 -11.16 -5.71 6.54
CA ILE A 195 -11.75 -5.84 5.20
C ILE A 195 -13.25 -6.10 5.37
N ARG A 196 -14.06 -5.28 4.71
CA ARG A 196 -15.52 -5.39 4.70
C ARG A 196 -16.00 -5.12 3.29
N SER A 197 -16.47 -6.17 2.60
CA SER A 197 -16.89 -6.08 1.20
C SER A 197 -18.03 -7.05 0.92
N ASP A 198 -19.04 -6.57 0.20
CA ASP A 198 -20.14 -7.39 -0.30
C ASP A 198 -19.81 -8.05 -1.65
N LYS A 199 -18.61 -7.79 -2.22
CA LYS A 199 -18.18 -8.43 -3.46
C LYS A 199 -17.75 -9.86 -3.18
N PRO A 200 -18.24 -10.86 -3.93
CA PRO A 200 -17.91 -12.25 -3.68
C PRO A 200 -16.43 -12.53 -3.97
N VAL A 201 -15.80 -13.31 -3.12
CA VAL A 201 -14.44 -13.85 -3.30
C VAL A 201 -14.54 -15.16 -4.03
N VAL A 202 -14.23 -15.17 -5.31
CA VAL A 202 -14.35 -16.34 -6.18
C VAL A 202 -13.20 -16.39 -7.19
N LYS A 203 -12.92 -17.60 -7.68
CA LYS A 203 -12.05 -17.83 -8.86
C LYS A 203 -12.77 -18.75 -9.81
N TRP A 204 -13.07 -18.26 -11.01
CA TRP A 204 -13.64 -19.06 -12.09
C TRP A 204 -12.60 -20.04 -12.66
N SER A 205 -13.07 -21.20 -13.09
CA SER A 205 -12.29 -22.07 -13.97
C SER A 205 -12.11 -21.42 -15.35
N PRO A 206 -11.03 -21.72 -16.09
CA PRO A 206 -10.81 -21.16 -17.43
C PRO A 206 -11.97 -21.33 -18.41
N ASP A 207 -12.69 -22.46 -18.34
CA ASP A 207 -13.84 -22.79 -19.18
C ASP A 207 -15.17 -22.18 -18.71
N SER A 208 -15.19 -21.38 -17.62
CA SER A 208 -16.40 -20.77 -17.05
C SER A 208 -17.50 -21.75 -16.60
N THR A 209 -17.18 -23.05 -16.48
CA THR A 209 -18.16 -24.09 -16.05
C THR A 209 -18.15 -24.33 -14.54
N LYS A 210 -17.07 -23.93 -13.85
CA LYS A 210 -16.90 -24.09 -12.41
C LYS A 210 -16.36 -22.82 -11.78
N LEU A 211 -16.55 -22.71 -10.49
CA LEU A 211 -15.87 -21.69 -9.69
C LEU A 211 -15.44 -22.28 -8.34
N THR A 212 -14.32 -21.78 -7.82
CA THR A 212 -13.88 -22.05 -6.45
C THR A 212 -14.21 -20.86 -5.57
N THR A 213 -14.60 -21.16 -4.35
CA THR A 213 -14.83 -20.20 -3.27
C THR A 213 -14.74 -20.91 -1.92
N PHE A 214 -15.31 -20.31 -0.90
CA PHE A 214 -15.36 -20.88 0.45
C PHE A 214 -16.63 -20.49 1.18
N LYS A 215 -16.96 -21.25 2.23
CA LYS A 215 -17.90 -20.87 3.27
C LYS A 215 -17.12 -20.33 4.47
N HIS A 216 -17.36 -19.07 4.82
CA HIS A 216 -16.61 -18.32 5.83
C HIS A 216 -17.29 -18.45 7.19
N ASP A 217 -16.58 -18.92 8.22
CA ASP A 217 -17.09 -19.04 9.59
C ASP A 217 -16.47 -17.96 10.49
N SER A 218 -17.31 -17.06 10.96
CA SER A 218 -16.96 -16.02 11.95
C SER A 218 -17.87 -16.03 13.17
N ARG A 219 -18.73 -17.04 13.34
CA ARG A 219 -19.78 -17.11 14.37
C ARG A 219 -19.24 -16.92 15.79
N LYS A 220 -18.06 -17.44 16.09
CA LYS A 220 -17.43 -17.37 17.42
C LYS A 220 -16.32 -16.33 17.53
N VAL A 221 -16.02 -15.63 16.46
CA VAL A 221 -14.99 -14.58 16.44
C VAL A 221 -15.43 -13.40 17.29
N GLY A 222 -14.49 -12.81 18.04
CA GLY A 222 -14.72 -11.62 18.87
C GLY A 222 -15.18 -10.42 18.04
N GLU A 223 -15.77 -9.44 18.73
CA GLU A 223 -16.34 -8.25 18.11
C GLU A 223 -15.61 -6.98 18.56
N MET A 224 -15.51 -6.04 17.65
CA MET A 224 -15.03 -4.68 17.89
C MET A 224 -16.18 -3.71 17.59
N ALA A 225 -16.19 -2.56 18.27
CA ALA A 225 -17.23 -1.54 18.05
C ALA A 225 -16.62 -0.14 17.98
N VAL A 226 -17.21 0.73 17.17
CA VAL A 226 -16.96 2.18 17.19
C VAL A 226 -18.27 2.92 17.21
N VAL A 227 -18.23 4.16 17.70
CA VAL A 227 -19.45 4.97 17.91
C VAL A 227 -19.34 6.26 17.10
N SER A 228 -20.38 6.56 16.31
CA SER A 228 -20.48 7.82 15.55
C SER A 228 -20.79 8.99 16.48
N THR A 229 -20.37 10.18 16.07
CA THR A 229 -20.74 11.44 16.72
C THR A 229 -21.81 12.13 15.90
N ASN A 230 -23.03 12.20 16.42
CA ASN A 230 -24.18 12.85 15.80
C ASN A 230 -25.11 13.46 16.88
N VAL A 231 -26.09 14.23 16.44
CA VAL A 231 -27.16 14.73 17.35
C VAL A 231 -28.20 13.62 17.54
N GLY A 232 -28.53 13.30 18.78
CA GLY A 232 -29.43 12.22 19.13
C GLY A 232 -28.70 10.94 19.54
N THR A 233 -29.33 9.79 19.36
CA THR A 233 -28.72 8.49 19.66
C THR A 233 -27.58 8.21 18.69
N PRO A 234 -26.35 7.89 19.16
CA PRO A 234 -25.25 7.60 18.29
C PRO A 234 -25.45 6.25 17.56
N ASP A 235 -24.96 6.16 16.35
CA ASP A 235 -24.87 4.89 15.63
C ASP A 235 -23.67 4.10 16.14
N ILE A 236 -23.88 2.81 16.37
CA ILE A 236 -22.82 1.87 16.78
C ILE A 236 -22.53 0.95 15.60
N ASP A 237 -21.28 0.96 15.14
CA ASP A 237 -20.78 0.02 14.14
C ASP A 237 -20.04 -1.10 14.85
N VAL A 238 -20.53 -2.35 14.69
CA VAL A 238 -19.98 -3.56 15.30
C VAL A 238 -19.59 -4.53 14.20
N TRP A 239 -18.39 -5.11 14.32
CA TRP A 239 -17.90 -6.11 13.34
C TRP A 239 -17.02 -7.14 13.99
N LYS A 240 -16.87 -8.29 13.33
CA LYS A 240 -15.99 -9.39 13.76
C LYS A 240 -14.52 -8.97 13.60
N TYR A 241 -13.74 -9.12 14.67
CA TYR A 241 -12.36 -8.70 14.72
C TYR A 241 -11.55 -9.57 15.70
N PRO A 242 -10.87 -10.61 15.22
CA PRO A 242 -10.10 -11.49 16.08
C PRO A 242 -8.80 -10.80 16.51
N LEU A 243 -8.36 -11.10 17.73
CA LEU A 243 -7.14 -10.57 18.33
C LEU A 243 -6.10 -11.68 18.50
N PRO A 244 -4.79 -11.34 18.55
CA PRO A 244 -3.74 -12.30 18.85
C PRO A 244 -4.03 -13.08 20.15
N GLY A 245 -3.98 -14.41 20.05
CA GLY A 245 -4.24 -15.32 21.17
C GLY A 245 -5.71 -15.65 21.40
N ASP A 246 -6.64 -15.15 20.60
CA ASP A 246 -8.04 -15.61 20.63
C ASP A 246 -8.13 -17.09 20.25
N GLU A 247 -9.03 -17.82 20.92
CA GLU A 247 -9.30 -19.23 20.60
C GLU A 247 -9.93 -19.38 19.21
N HIS A 248 -10.82 -18.46 18.84
CA HIS A 248 -11.59 -18.47 17.61
C HIS A 248 -11.20 -17.31 16.70
N ILE A 249 -10.69 -17.65 15.52
CA ILE A 249 -10.35 -16.74 14.43
C ILE A 249 -11.21 -17.09 13.20
N PHE A 250 -11.11 -16.28 12.14
CA PHE A 250 -11.77 -16.58 10.88
C PHE A 250 -11.30 -17.89 10.27
N THR A 251 -12.25 -18.75 9.87
CA THR A 251 -11.97 -20.00 9.18
C THR A 251 -12.81 -20.15 7.92
N ILE A 252 -12.35 -21.01 7.00
CA ILE A 252 -13.02 -21.24 5.72
C ILE A 252 -13.11 -22.74 5.41
N GLU A 253 -14.28 -23.14 4.89
CA GLU A 253 -14.48 -24.42 4.21
C GLU A 253 -14.38 -24.19 2.72
N ARG A 254 -13.32 -24.69 2.07
CA ARG A 254 -13.12 -24.50 0.62
C ARG A 254 -14.09 -25.38 -0.18
N VAL A 255 -14.66 -24.77 -1.23
CA VAL A 255 -15.65 -25.45 -2.07
C VAL A 255 -15.43 -25.17 -3.55
N VAL A 256 -15.89 -26.09 -4.37
CA VAL A 256 -16.07 -25.92 -5.82
C VAL A 256 -17.58 -25.92 -6.10
N ILE A 257 -18.02 -25.06 -7.00
CA ILE A 257 -19.38 -25.05 -7.51
C ILE A 257 -19.33 -25.40 -9.00
N ASP A 258 -19.94 -26.51 -9.37
CA ASP A 258 -20.19 -26.91 -10.73
C ASP A 258 -21.46 -26.17 -11.21
N ILE A 259 -21.29 -25.20 -12.10
CA ILE A 259 -22.35 -24.31 -12.56
C ILE A 259 -23.36 -25.03 -13.45
N GLU A 260 -22.87 -25.93 -14.30
CA GLU A 260 -23.73 -26.65 -15.25
C GLU A 260 -24.68 -27.63 -14.57
N ASN A 261 -24.18 -28.28 -13.49
CA ASN A 261 -24.95 -29.26 -12.73
C ASN A 261 -25.58 -28.69 -11.48
N ASN A 262 -25.37 -27.40 -11.19
CA ASN A 262 -25.75 -26.71 -9.94
C ASN A 262 -25.38 -27.54 -8.69
N LYS A 263 -24.12 -28.01 -8.64
CA LYS A 263 -23.63 -28.91 -7.60
C LYS A 263 -22.53 -28.25 -6.78
N LEU A 264 -22.73 -28.21 -5.46
CA LEU A 264 -21.72 -27.82 -4.49
C LEU A 264 -20.84 -29.04 -4.12
N ILE A 265 -19.54 -28.90 -4.24
CA ILE A 265 -18.52 -29.89 -3.92
C ILE A 265 -17.62 -29.33 -2.82
N ARG A 266 -17.64 -29.91 -1.62
CA ARG A 266 -16.75 -29.57 -0.52
C ARG A 266 -15.41 -30.27 -0.72
N LEU A 267 -14.30 -29.58 -0.47
CA LEU A 267 -12.99 -30.21 -0.52
C LEU A 267 -12.79 -31.15 0.69
N ASP A 268 -12.27 -32.33 0.42
CA ASP A 268 -11.93 -33.35 1.44
C ASP A 268 -10.62 -32.98 2.16
N MET A 269 -10.70 -32.00 3.06
CA MET A 269 -9.58 -31.48 3.82
C MET A 269 -10.06 -30.86 5.14
N PRO A 270 -9.18 -30.69 6.14
CA PRO A 270 -9.49 -29.90 7.33
C PRO A 270 -9.87 -28.45 6.98
N ILE A 271 -10.65 -27.82 7.86
CA ILE A 271 -11.00 -26.40 7.79
C ILE A 271 -9.71 -25.58 7.72
N ASP A 272 -9.71 -24.63 6.82
CA ASP A 272 -8.58 -23.73 6.56
C ASP A 272 -8.80 -22.36 7.20
N GLN A 273 -7.78 -21.53 7.26
CA GLN A 273 -7.87 -20.19 7.83
C GLN A 273 -8.10 -19.16 6.75
N HIS A 274 -8.93 -18.15 7.03
CA HIS A 274 -9.05 -16.98 6.17
C HIS A 274 -7.92 -16.01 6.47
N ARG A 275 -7.12 -15.67 5.46
CA ARG A 275 -5.98 -14.76 5.58
C ARG A 275 -6.20 -13.48 4.80
N SER A 276 -5.74 -12.35 5.35
CA SER A 276 -5.78 -11.05 4.70
C SER A 276 -4.44 -10.29 4.70
N THR A 277 -3.37 -10.91 5.18
CA THR A 277 -2.01 -10.35 5.13
C THR A 277 -1.45 -10.32 3.71
N ILE A 278 -0.49 -9.44 3.42
CA ILE A 278 -0.10 -9.09 2.04
C ILE A 278 0.33 -10.28 1.21
N THR A 279 1.16 -11.18 1.74
CA THR A 279 1.78 -12.25 0.94
C THR A 279 1.13 -13.63 1.11
N ASP A 280 0.22 -13.78 2.04
CA ASP A 280 -0.55 -15.00 2.26
C ASP A 280 -2.08 -14.73 2.24
N HIS A 281 -2.48 -13.81 1.38
CA HIS A 281 -3.89 -13.51 1.14
C HIS A 281 -4.65 -14.68 0.56
N VAL A 282 -5.80 -15.00 1.16
CA VAL A 282 -6.85 -15.78 0.50
C VAL A 282 -7.65 -14.87 -0.43
N ALA A 283 -7.98 -13.65 0.04
CA ALA A 283 -8.89 -12.76 -0.67
C ALA A 283 -8.28 -11.38 -0.95
N GLY A 284 -8.41 -10.93 -2.20
CA GLY A 284 -8.15 -9.55 -2.60
C GLY A 284 -9.33 -8.61 -2.28
N ARG A 285 -9.05 -7.32 -2.16
CA ARG A 285 -10.10 -6.29 -1.95
C ARG A 285 -11.06 -6.15 -3.13
N ASP A 286 -10.66 -6.60 -4.29
CA ASP A 286 -11.44 -6.62 -5.52
C ASP A 286 -12.35 -7.85 -5.65
N GLY A 287 -12.32 -8.76 -4.67
CA GLY A 287 -13.04 -10.05 -4.69
C GLY A 287 -12.28 -11.18 -5.37
N SER A 288 -11.00 -10.99 -5.72
CA SER A 288 -10.17 -12.06 -6.26
C SER A 288 -9.84 -13.09 -5.18
N LEU A 289 -9.92 -14.37 -5.50
CA LEU A 289 -9.37 -15.46 -4.70
C LEU A 289 -7.91 -15.66 -5.14
N LEU A 290 -6.95 -15.35 -4.26
CA LEU A 290 -5.57 -15.11 -4.63
C LEU A 290 -4.66 -16.33 -4.53
N ASP A 291 -4.91 -17.21 -3.57
CA ASP A 291 -4.03 -18.34 -3.23
C ASP A 291 -4.36 -19.62 -4.03
N ILE A 292 -4.90 -19.47 -5.22
CA ILE A 292 -5.41 -20.58 -6.03
C ILE A 292 -5.06 -20.40 -7.52
N ASP A 293 -4.70 -21.49 -8.18
CA ASP A 293 -4.40 -21.52 -9.61
C ASP A 293 -5.00 -22.76 -10.28
N TRP A 294 -5.80 -22.54 -11.35
CA TRP A 294 -6.49 -23.59 -12.08
C TRP A 294 -5.60 -24.19 -13.16
N SER A 295 -5.75 -25.51 -13.39
CA SER A 295 -5.28 -26.15 -14.62
C SER A 295 -6.03 -25.60 -15.84
N GLU A 296 -5.37 -25.59 -16.99
CA GLU A 296 -5.97 -25.09 -18.24
C GLU A 296 -7.22 -25.91 -18.66
N ASP A 297 -7.23 -27.20 -18.36
CA ASP A 297 -8.36 -28.12 -18.63
C ASP A 297 -9.52 -28.00 -17.63
N SER A 298 -9.42 -27.12 -16.63
CA SER A 298 -10.47 -26.89 -15.62
C SER A 298 -10.84 -28.13 -14.78
N GLN A 299 -9.97 -29.19 -14.74
CA GLN A 299 -10.22 -30.38 -13.97
C GLN A 299 -9.61 -30.36 -12.57
N HIS A 300 -8.48 -29.64 -12.43
CA HIS A 300 -7.73 -29.54 -11.18
C HIS A 300 -7.38 -28.09 -10.87
N PHE A 301 -7.05 -27.83 -9.63
CA PHE A 301 -6.45 -26.55 -9.24
C PHE A 301 -5.50 -26.76 -8.06
N ALA A 302 -4.41 -26.02 -8.08
CA ALA A 302 -3.51 -25.92 -6.93
C ALA A 302 -3.94 -24.76 -6.03
N PHE A 303 -3.67 -24.88 -4.72
CA PHE A 303 -3.88 -23.81 -3.76
C PHE A 303 -2.94 -23.93 -2.56
N VAL A 304 -2.83 -22.86 -1.79
CA VAL A 304 -1.96 -22.77 -0.62
C VAL A 304 -2.79 -22.66 0.66
N SER A 305 -2.44 -23.46 1.66
CA SER A 305 -2.94 -23.32 3.04
C SER A 305 -1.80 -22.88 3.95
N SER A 306 -2.01 -21.84 4.75
CA SER A 306 -1.01 -21.33 5.71
C SER A 306 -1.37 -21.69 7.14
N SER A 307 -0.37 -21.96 7.99
CA SER A 307 -0.58 -22.16 9.43
C SER A 307 -0.91 -20.82 10.13
N ARG A 308 -1.53 -20.89 11.32
CA ARG A 308 -1.89 -19.71 12.10
C ARG A 308 -0.67 -18.88 12.49
N ASP A 309 0.45 -19.51 12.79
CA ASP A 309 1.71 -18.83 13.11
C ASP A 309 2.45 -18.30 11.87
N HIS A 310 1.86 -18.42 10.67
CA HIS A 310 2.41 -18.03 9.38
C HIS A 310 3.78 -18.64 9.04
N LYS A 311 4.16 -19.71 9.72
CA LYS A 311 5.46 -20.39 9.52
C LYS A 311 5.42 -21.48 8.46
N GLN A 312 4.22 -21.95 8.09
CA GLN A 312 4.06 -23.02 7.13
C GLN A 312 3.14 -22.60 5.99
N ALA A 313 3.58 -22.88 4.77
CA ALA A 313 2.76 -22.84 3.58
C ALA A 313 2.70 -24.23 2.94
N THR A 314 1.51 -24.78 2.81
CA THR A 314 1.28 -26.11 2.24
C THR A 314 0.58 -25.98 0.90
N VAL A 315 1.27 -26.40 -0.16
CA VAL A 315 0.69 -26.49 -1.51
C VAL A 315 -0.09 -27.79 -1.63
N LYS A 316 -1.32 -27.67 -2.11
CA LYS A 316 -2.26 -28.76 -2.32
C LYS A 316 -2.83 -28.70 -3.74
N ILE A 317 -3.22 -29.86 -4.29
CA ILE A 317 -3.94 -29.93 -5.56
C ILE A 317 -5.28 -30.64 -5.30
N ALA A 318 -6.36 -30.04 -5.77
CA ALA A 318 -7.72 -30.59 -5.68
C ALA A 318 -8.23 -31.04 -7.04
N ASP A 319 -8.94 -32.14 -7.06
CA ASP A 319 -9.79 -32.59 -8.16
C ASP A 319 -11.14 -31.85 -8.08
N ALA A 320 -11.47 -31.07 -9.09
CA ALA A 320 -12.62 -30.18 -9.08
C ALA A 320 -13.97 -30.91 -9.15
N LYS A 321 -13.99 -32.19 -9.56
CA LYS A 321 -15.20 -33.01 -9.71
C LYS A 321 -15.52 -33.81 -8.44
N SER A 322 -14.50 -34.33 -7.79
CA SER A 322 -14.67 -35.17 -6.59
C SER A 322 -14.47 -34.41 -5.28
N GLY A 323 -13.74 -33.32 -5.28
CA GLY A 323 -13.31 -32.59 -4.09
C GLY A 323 -12.12 -33.24 -3.35
N GLN A 324 -11.52 -34.29 -3.91
CA GLN A 324 -10.35 -34.95 -3.32
C GLN A 324 -9.14 -34.02 -3.37
N VAL A 325 -8.39 -33.96 -2.25
CA VAL A 325 -7.23 -33.06 -2.08
C VAL A 325 -5.98 -33.90 -1.81
N LYS A 326 -4.93 -33.60 -2.57
CA LYS A 326 -3.58 -34.15 -2.37
C LYS A 326 -2.64 -33.04 -1.89
N THR A 327 -1.94 -33.26 -0.79
CA THR A 327 -0.80 -32.40 -0.39
C THR A 327 0.39 -32.69 -1.29
N VAL A 328 1.00 -31.62 -1.84
CA VAL A 328 2.19 -31.70 -2.69
C VAL A 328 3.45 -31.56 -1.83
N PHE A 329 3.59 -30.43 -1.13
CA PHE A 329 4.70 -30.17 -0.21
C PHE A 329 4.30 -29.10 0.83
N THR A 330 5.09 -28.99 1.88
CA THR A 330 5.01 -27.91 2.86
C THR A 330 6.37 -27.23 2.95
N GLU A 331 6.39 -25.90 2.81
CA GLU A 331 7.53 -25.06 3.15
C GLU A 331 7.35 -24.58 4.58
N THR A 332 8.43 -24.66 5.38
CA THR A 332 8.42 -24.27 6.80
C THR A 332 9.54 -23.25 7.05
N GLU A 333 9.21 -22.17 7.73
CA GLU A 333 10.11 -21.09 8.08
C GLU A 333 10.21 -20.93 9.61
N GLU A 334 11.34 -20.42 10.09
CA GLU A 334 11.51 -20.16 11.53
C GLU A 334 10.71 -18.94 12.00
N THR A 335 10.47 -17.99 11.12
CA THR A 335 9.82 -16.72 11.37
C THR A 335 8.45 -16.67 10.70
N PHE A 336 8.38 -16.25 9.46
CA PHE A 336 7.16 -16.20 8.66
C PHE A 336 7.45 -16.56 7.21
N PHE A 337 6.46 -17.13 6.57
CA PHE A 337 6.47 -17.45 5.14
C PHE A 337 6.02 -16.25 4.30
N GLU A 338 6.59 -16.10 3.11
CA GLU A 338 6.12 -15.16 2.08
C GLU A 338 5.99 -15.85 0.72
N SER A 339 4.87 -15.62 0.02
CA SER A 339 4.62 -16.14 -1.32
C SER A 339 5.02 -15.19 -2.45
N GLY A 340 5.64 -14.08 -2.12
CA GLY A 340 6.09 -13.01 -3.02
C GLY A 340 6.30 -11.70 -2.27
N VAL A 341 6.87 -10.68 -2.92
CA VAL A 341 7.16 -9.37 -2.32
C VAL A 341 6.01 -8.40 -2.57
N ASP A 342 5.69 -8.10 -3.83
CA ASP A 342 4.59 -7.19 -4.21
C ASP A 342 3.27 -7.93 -4.52
N GLY A 343 3.30 -9.26 -4.58
CA GLY A 343 2.15 -10.10 -4.86
C GLY A 343 2.50 -11.58 -4.82
N ILE A 344 1.49 -12.43 -4.94
CA ILE A 344 1.66 -13.89 -4.94
C ILE A 344 2.38 -14.32 -6.21
N SER A 345 3.55 -14.93 -6.08
CA SER A 345 4.48 -15.26 -7.17
C SER A 345 4.70 -16.77 -7.28
N TRP A 346 3.61 -17.55 -7.42
CA TRP A 346 3.66 -18.98 -7.70
C TRP A 346 2.59 -19.37 -8.72
N ARG A 347 2.79 -20.51 -9.46
CA ARG A 347 1.84 -21.02 -10.45
C ARG A 347 1.87 -22.54 -10.50
N TYR A 348 0.73 -23.14 -10.85
CA TYR A 348 0.61 -24.54 -11.18
C TYR A 348 0.85 -24.76 -12.67
N LEU A 349 1.92 -25.45 -13.01
CA LEU A 349 2.28 -25.83 -14.38
C LEU A 349 1.66 -27.22 -14.66
N ASP A 350 0.42 -27.25 -15.02
CA ASP A 350 -0.34 -28.48 -15.20
C ASP A 350 0.19 -29.37 -16.34
N LYS A 351 0.68 -28.76 -17.45
CA LYS A 351 1.27 -29.46 -18.59
C LYS A 351 2.50 -30.28 -18.24
N THR A 352 3.32 -29.82 -17.32
CA THR A 352 4.54 -30.49 -16.86
C THR A 352 4.38 -31.12 -15.47
N ASN A 353 3.23 -30.92 -14.84
CA ASN A 353 2.93 -31.32 -13.45
C ASN A 353 3.97 -30.82 -12.44
N GLU A 354 4.23 -29.53 -12.47
CA GLU A 354 5.19 -28.82 -11.65
C GLU A 354 4.54 -27.63 -10.92
N ILE A 355 5.18 -27.16 -9.87
CA ILE A 355 4.86 -25.89 -9.23
C ILE A 355 6.05 -24.93 -9.46
N LEU A 356 5.79 -23.79 -10.10
CA LEU A 356 6.69 -22.65 -10.05
C LEU A 356 6.47 -21.97 -8.71
N TRP A 357 7.48 -21.95 -7.86
CA TRP A 357 7.36 -21.55 -6.47
C TRP A 357 8.33 -20.43 -6.11
N PHE A 358 7.85 -19.37 -5.44
CA PHE A 358 8.68 -18.36 -4.82
C PHE A 358 9.11 -18.81 -3.41
N SER A 359 10.38 -18.67 -3.07
CA SER A 359 10.90 -19.03 -1.75
C SER A 359 12.08 -18.17 -1.36
N GLN A 360 12.19 -17.85 -0.07
CA GLN A 360 13.32 -17.13 0.53
C GLN A 360 14.29 -18.07 1.28
N ARG A 361 14.26 -19.38 1.00
CA ARG A 361 15.03 -20.41 1.69
C ARG A 361 16.55 -20.25 1.66
N ASP A 362 17.08 -19.46 0.73
CA ASP A 362 18.51 -19.13 0.61
C ASP A 362 18.83 -17.68 1.00
N ASN A 363 17.98 -17.06 1.84
CA ASN A 363 18.06 -15.67 2.28
C ASN A 363 17.57 -14.62 1.27
N TRP A 364 17.31 -15.00 0.02
CA TRP A 364 16.78 -14.10 -1.02
C TRP A 364 15.56 -14.72 -1.70
N GLY A 365 14.65 -13.88 -2.18
CA GLY A 365 13.45 -14.34 -2.87
C GLY A 365 13.76 -14.81 -4.29
N HIS A 366 13.61 -16.10 -4.52
CA HIS A 366 13.92 -16.73 -5.80
C HIS A 366 12.85 -17.71 -6.27
N PHE A 367 12.84 -18.01 -7.58
CA PHE A 367 11.98 -19.03 -8.17
C PHE A 367 12.62 -20.41 -8.13
N TYR A 368 11.77 -21.40 -7.80
CA TYR A 368 12.09 -22.82 -7.79
C TYR A 368 11.05 -23.59 -8.59
N LEU A 369 11.46 -24.64 -9.30
CA LEU A 369 10.56 -25.65 -9.84
C LEU A 369 10.47 -26.82 -8.87
N ILE A 370 9.24 -27.22 -8.55
CA ILE A 370 8.93 -28.32 -7.65
C ILE A 370 8.10 -29.35 -8.42
N ASP A 371 8.46 -30.62 -8.34
CA ASP A 371 7.70 -31.72 -8.92
C ASP A 371 6.39 -31.93 -8.13
N ALA A 372 5.26 -31.77 -8.79
CA ALA A 372 3.93 -31.86 -8.14
C ALA A 372 3.53 -33.28 -7.73
N THR A 373 4.23 -34.32 -8.21
CA THR A 373 4.04 -35.71 -7.80
C THR A 373 4.73 -36.02 -6.48
N THR A 374 5.99 -35.58 -6.37
CA THR A 374 6.88 -35.96 -5.25
C THR A 374 7.09 -34.87 -4.21
N GLY A 375 6.71 -33.61 -4.52
CA GLY A 375 6.96 -32.43 -3.68
C GLY A 375 8.43 -32.02 -3.59
N LYS A 376 9.31 -32.58 -4.44
CA LYS A 376 10.75 -32.27 -4.40
C LYS A 376 11.13 -31.14 -5.32
N VAL A 377 12.05 -30.31 -4.85
CA VAL A 377 12.69 -29.28 -5.70
C VAL A 377 13.44 -29.95 -6.83
N LYS A 378 13.08 -29.63 -8.07
CA LYS A 378 13.76 -30.07 -9.27
C LYS A 378 14.91 -29.13 -9.62
N LYS A 379 14.67 -27.81 -9.48
CA LYS A 379 15.64 -26.79 -9.87
C LYS A 379 15.37 -25.45 -9.19
N GLN A 380 16.42 -24.73 -8.83
CA GLN A 380 16.38 -23.30 -8.55
C GLN A 380 16.57 -22.55 -9.87
N LEU A 381 15.64 -21.64 -10.23
CA LEU A 381 15.65 -20.93 -11.51
C LEU A 381 16.40 -19.62 -11.45
N THR A 382 16.32 -18.91 -10.32
CA THR A 382 17.04 -17.66 -10.07
C THR A 382 17.89 -17.78 -8.81
N GLN A 383 19.02 -17.06 -8.75
CA GLN A 383 19.96 -17.14 -7.61
C GLN A 383 20.80 -15.87 -7.48
N GLY A 384 21.40 -15.63 -6.31
CA GLY A 384 22.30 -14.52 -6.02
C GLY A 384 21.75 -13.54 -5.00
N ASP A 385 22.51 -12.49 -4.69
CA ASP A 385 22.18 -11.49 -3.65
C ASP A 385 21.20 -10.41 -4.17
N TRP A 386 20.05 -10.84 -4.62
CA TRP A 386 18.97 -10.01 -5.15
C TRP A 386 17.62 -10.74 -5.00
N THR A 387 16.51 -10.06 -5.15
CA THR A 387 15.18 -10.67 -4.95
C THR A 387 14.30 -10.55 -6.19
N VAL A 388 13.55 -11.61 -6.50
CA VAL A 388 12.35 -11.54 -7.34
C VAL A 388 11.30 -10.72 -6.61
N ILE A 389 10.60 -9.84 -7.33
CA ILE A 389 9.57 -8.97 -6.77
C ILE A 389 8.17 -9.50 -7.11
N GLU A 390 7.88 -9.71 -8.41
CA GLU A 390 6.56 -10.11 -8.87
C GLU A 390 6.64 -10.94 -10.14
N LEU A 391 5.88 -12.04 -10.21
CA LEU A 391 5.67 -12.82 -11.42
C LEU A 391 4.56 -12.16 -12.26
N LEU A 392 4.91 -11.60 -13.41
CA LEU A 392 3.99 -10.85 -14.27
C LEU A 392 3.30 -11.71 -15.33
N HIS A 393 4.01 -12.70 -15.88
CA HIS A 393 3.47 -13.54 -16.96
C HIS A 393 4.15 -14.90 -16.97
N LEU A 394 3.35 -15.91 -17.32
CA LEU A 394 3.80 -17.27 -17.57
C LEU A 394 3.25 -17.74 -18.91
N ASP A 395 4.12 -18.12 -19.81
CA ASP A 395 3.80 -18.82 -21.05
C ASP A 395 4.27 -20.27 -20.93
N GLN A 396 3.35 -21.20 -20.62
CA GLN A 396 3.68 -22.62 -20.45
C GLN A 396 4.05 -23.28 -21.78
N GLU A 397 3.52 -22.78 -22.93
CA GLU A 397 3.82 -23.37 -24.25
C GLU A 397 5.23 -23.00 -24.70
N ALA A 398 5.62 -21.73 -24.53
CA ALA A 398 6.96 -21.28 -24.82
C ALA A 398 7.97 -21.67 -23.70
N GLY A 399 7.48 -22.15 -22.55
CA GLY A 399 8.32 -22.46 -21.40
C GLY A 399 9.03 -21.24 -20.83
N LYS A 400 8.37 -20.08 -20.75
CA LYS A 400 8.96 -18.78 -20.43
C LYS A 400 8.18 -18.00 -19.39
N ILE A 401 8.89 -17.29 -18.51
CA ILE A 401 8.30 -16.35 -17.55
C ILE A 401 8.83 -14.94 -17.76
N LEU A 402 7.97 -13.95 -17.39
CA LEU A 402 8.33 -12.55 -17.23
C LEU A 402 8.12 -12.15 -15.78
N PHE A 403 9.09 -11.52 -15.18
CA PHE A 403 9.02 -11.12 -13.78
C PHE A 403 9.84 -9.86 -13.51
N THR A 404 9.49 -9.15 -12.46
CA THR A 404 10.34 -8.07 -11.94
C THR A 404 11.25 -8.57 -10.83
N GLY A 405 12.43 -7.98 -10.76
CA GLY A 405 13.42 -8.24 -9.72
C GLY A 405 14.11 -6.96 -9.27
N ALA A 406 14.66 -6.96 -8.07
CA ALA A 406 15.33 -5.81 -7.47
C ALA A 406 16.68 -6.20 -6.86
N GLY A 407 17.66 -5.26 -6.93
CA GLY A 407 18.98 -5.43 -6.32
C GLY A 407 20.04 -6.03 -7.23
N ARG A 408 19.70 -6.60 -8.39
CA ARG A 408 20.66 -7.23 -9.31
C ARG A 408 21.46 -6.23 -10.13
N GLU A 409 20.86 -5.11 -10.57
CA GLU A 409 21.47 -4.17 -11.51
C GLU A 409 22.18 -2.97 -10.84
N GLY A 410 22.25 -2.95 -9.53
CA GLY A 410 23.36 -2.36 -8.75
C GLY A 410 23.23 -0.93 -8.36
N ALA A 411 22.31 -0.07 -8.48
CA ALA A 411 22.39 1.31 -7.94
C ALA A 411 21.63 1.46 -6.60
N ASP A 412 20.33 1.24 -6.61
CA ASP A 412 19.48 1.20 -5.43
C ASP A 412 18.88 -0.22 -5.38
N PRO A 413 19.03 -0.96 -4.27
CA PRO A 413 18.56 -2.34 -4.17
C PRO A 413 17.04 -2.48 -4.26
N TYR A 414 16.30 -1.37 -4.27
CA TYR A 414 14.85 -1.33 -4.42
C TYR A 414 14.39 -0.92 -5.83
N PHE A 415 15.31 -0.70 -6.78
CA PHE A 415 14.90 -0.44 -8.16
C PHE A 415 14.47 -1.75 -8.83
N HIS A 416 13.25 -1.75 -9.35
CA HIS A 416 12.70 -2.88 -10.08
C HIS A 416 13.15 -2.83 -11.53
N SER A 417 13.55 -3.98 -12.06
CA SER A 417 13.84 -4.22 -13.48
C SER A 417 13.04 -5.41 -13.98
N LEU A 418 12.70 -5.43 -15.27
CA LEU A 418 12.00 -6.54 -15.93
C LEU A 418 12.97 -7.54 -16.50
N TYR A 419 12.71 -8.81 -16.24
CA TYR A 419 13.47 -9.95 -16.75
C TYR A 419 12.57 -10.94 -17.48
N SER A 420 13.15 -11.64 -18.45
CA SER A 420 12.62 -12.89 -18.97
C SER A 420 13.53 -14.05 -18.61
N LEU A 421 12.96 -15.24 -18.43
CA LEU A 421 13.68 -16.46 -18.07
C LEU A 421 12.95 -17.67 -18.63
N ASN A 422 13.69 -18.63 -19.16
CA ASN A 422 13.12 -19.92 -19.54
C ASN A 422 12.86 -20.79 -18.29
N LEU A 423 11.81 -21.60 -18.31
CA LEU A 423 11.48 -22.51 -17.19
C LEU A 423 12.53 -23.60 -16.95
N ASP A 424 13.43 -23.83 -17.92
CA ASP A 424 14.59 -24.67 -17.70
C ASP A 424 15.75 -23.95 -17.00
N GLY A 425 15.57 -22.65 -16.63
CA GLY A 425 16.56 -21.81 -15.97
C GLY A 425 17.63 -21.23 -16.89
N SER A 426 17.51 -21.39 -18.21
CA SER A 426 18.36 -20.75 -19.21
C SER A 426 17.86 -19.34 -19.58
N ASP A 427 18.73 -18.56 -20.25
CA ASP A 427 18.40 -17.29 -20.90
C ASP A 427 17.77 -16.21 -19.98
N LEU A 428 18.29 -16.06 -18.75
CA LEU A 428 17.92 -14.93 -17.90
C LEU A 428 18.35 -13.61 -18.59
N THR A 429 17.38 -12.89 -19.13
CA THR A 429 17.60 -11.68 -19.94
C THR A 429 16.98 -10.46 -19.28
N LEU A 430 17.76 -9.37 -19.14
CA LEU A 430 17.29 -8.06 -18.70
C LEU A 430 16.60 -7.34 -19.87
N LEU A 431 15.33 -6.95 -19.68
CA LEU A 431 14.52 -6.27 -20.71
C LEU A 431 14.46 -4.75 -20.53
N THR A 432 14.87 -4.24 -19.37
CA THR A 432 14.88 -2.82 -19.02
C THR A 432 16.28 -2.42 -18.55
N PRO A 433 17.18 -2.02 -19.49
CA PRO A 433 18.61 -1.85 -19.20
C PRO A 433 18.97 -0.55 -18.47
N GLU A 434 18.03 0.41 -18.37
CA GLU A 434 18.28 1.69 -17.69
C GLU A 434 18.39 1.48 -16.17
N LYS A 435 19.36 2.15 -15.54
CA LYS A 435 19.57 2.08 -14.08
C LYS A 435 18.54 2.97 -13.35
N GLN A 436 17.28 2.63 -13.50
CA GLN A 436 16.11 3.34 -12.95
C GLN A 436 15.14 2.34 -12.33
N HIS A 437 14.15 2.86 -11.63
CA HIS A 437 13.02 2.05 -11.19
C HIS A 437 11.99 1.97 -12.31
N HIS A 438 11.65 0.75 -12.72
CA HIS A 438 10.72 0.45 -13.80
C HIS A 438 9.37 0.00 -13.24
N ARG A 439 8.28 0.59 -13.74
CA ARG A 439 6.91 0.16 -13.47
C ARG A 439 6.32 -0.42 -14.76
N ILE A 440 6.03 -1.69 -14.72
CA ILE A 440 5.68 -2.48 -15.89
C ILE A 440 4.17 -2.71 -15.97
N SER A 441 3.62 -2.68 -17.19
CA SER A 441 2.27 -3.12 -17.49
C SER A 441 2.30 -3.90 -18.81
N LEU A 442 1.94 -5.18 -18.77
CA LEU A 442 1.98 -6.08 -19.93
C LEU A 442 0.73 -5.93 -20.79
N SER A 443 0.88 -6.08 -22.10
CA SER A 443 -0.23 -6.32 -23.01
C SER A 443 -0.90 -7.67 -22.71
N LYS A 444 -2.17 -7.84 -23.10
CA LYS A 444 -2.89 -9.10 -22.88
C LYS A 444 -2.24 -10.31 -23.56
N SER A 445 -1.56 -10.08 -24.68
CA SER A 445 -0.80 -11.13 -25.39
C SER A 445 0.54 -11.48 -24.73
N GLY A 446 1.01 -10.70 -23.78
CA GLY A 446 2.35 -10.83 -23.21
C GLY A 446 3.50 -10.46 -24.17
N GLN A 447 3.22 -9.95 -25.39
CA GLN A 447 4.25 -9.65 -26.40
C GLN A 447 4.87 -8.26 -26.25
N TYR A 448 4.12 -7.32 -25.65
CA TYR A 448 4.56 -5.95 -25.42
C TYR A 448 4.35 -5.54 -23.98
N PHE A 449 5.09 -4.54 -23.56
CA PHE A 449 4.91 -3.91 -22.25
C PHE A 449 5.10 -2.39 -22.30
N LEU A 450 4.33 -1.71 -21.48
CA LEU A 450 4.58 -0.34 -21.08
C LEU A 450 5.63 -0.36 -19.98
N ASP A 451 6.73 0.35 -20.20
CA ASP A 451 7.79 0.60 -19.23
C ASP A 451 7.78 2.08 -18.83
N ARG A 452 7.58 2.37 -17.54
CA ARG A 452 7.62 3.72 -16.98
C ARG A 452 8.85 3.82 -16.09
N ALA A 453 9.95 4.28 -16.68
CA ALA A 453 11.26 4.36 -16.05
C ALA A 453 11.50 5.74 -15.40
N SER A 454 11.90 5.78 -14.14
CA SER A 454 12.23 7.00 -13.40
C SER A 454 12.99 6.69 -12.10
N THR A 455 13.46 7.74 -11.43
CA THR A 455 13.96 7.65 -10.05
C THR A 455 13.27 8.73 -9.20
N TYR A 456 13.60 8.87 -7.92
CA TYR A 456 13.03 9.94 -7.09
C TYR A 456 13.36 11.34 -7.60
N ASN A 457 14.47 11.51 -8.31
CA ASN A 457 15.00 12.79 -8.76
C ASN A 457 15.20 12.88 -10.29
N GLN A 458 14.66 11.91 -11.03
CA GLN A 458 14.63 11.93 -12.49
C GLN A 458 13.19 11.75 -12.97
N ALA A 459 12.72 12.69 -13.78
CA ALA A 459 11.41 12.63 -14.39
C ALA A 459 11.22 11.36 -15.21
N GLN A 460 9.98 10.91 -15.33
CA GLN A 460 9.63 9.65 -15.97
C GLN A 460 9.79 9.72 -17.49
N THR A 461 10.45 8.73 -18.07
CA THR A 461 10.33 8.38 -19.48
C THR A 461 9.52 7.10 -19.61
N SER A 462 8.53 7.10 -20.50
CA SER A 462 7.66 5.96 -20.75
C SER A 462 7.95 5.37 -22.12
N PHE A 463 8.05 4.05 -22.20
CA PHE A 463 8.33 3.30 -23.43
C PHE A 463 7.26 2.25 -23.67
N ILE A 464 7.02 1.92 -24.92
CA ILE A 464 6.40 0.64 -25.32
C ILE A 464 7.52 -0.23 -25.89
N ARG A 465 7.69 -1.43 -25.32
CA ARG A 465 8.78 -2.35 -25.67
C ARG A 465 8.26 -3.76 -25.95
N SER A 466 9.00 -4.51 -26.76
CA SER A 466 8.78 -5.95 -26.98
C SER A 466 9.33 -6.78 -25.83
N THR A 467 8.57 -7.75 -25.34
CA THR A 467 9.03 -8.71 -24.31
C THR A 467 10.08 -9.69 -24.82
N ASN A 468 10.22 -9.84 -26.14
CA ASN A 468 11.23 -10.71 -26.72
C ASN A 468 12.62 -10.08 -26.77
N THR A 469 12.71 -8.77 -26.94
CA THR A 469 13.99 -8.09 -27.19
C THR A 469 14.30 -6.96 -26.22
N GLY A 470 13.32 -6.46 -25.47
CA GLY A 470 13.45 -5.22 -24.67
C GLY A 470 13.51 -3.94 -25.53
N GLN A 471 13.52 -4.07 -26.86
CA GLN A 471 13.55 -2.92 -27.77
C GLN A 471 12.16 -2.34 -27.97
N GLY A 472 12.09 -1.05 -28.26
CA GLY A 472 10.82 -0.36 -28.46
C GLY A 472 11.01 1.11 -28.80
N PHE A 473 10.00 1.93 -28.52
CA PHE A 473 10.01 3.36 -28.78
C PHE A 473 9.57 4.16 -27.55
N THR A 474 10.02 5.41 -27.48
CA THR A 474 9.59 6.36 -26.46
C THR A 474 8.15 6.78 -26.70
N LEU A 475 7.28 6.55 -25.72
CA LEU A 475 5.88 6.92 -25.76
C LEU A 475 5.66 8.35 -25.25
N GLU A 476 6.20 8.66 -24.06
CA GLU A 476 6.14 9.98 -23.42
C GLU A 476 7.43 10.25 -22.65
N THR A 477 7.81 11.53 -22.62
CA THR A 477 8.79 12.05 -21.69
C THR A 477 8.09 13.07 -20.79
N MET A 478 8.14 12.87 -19.50
CA MET A 478 7.54 13.76 -18.53
C MET A 478 8.26 15.10 -18.51
N ASP A 479 7.50 16.17 -18.64
CA ASP A 479 7.97 17.56 -18.52
C ASP A 479 7.66 18.08 -17.12
N ILE A 480 8.69 18.57 -16.43
CA ILE A 480 8.64 19.13 -15.07
C ILE A 480 9.13 20.59 -15.00
N ASP A 481 9.35 21.26 -16.13
CA ASP A 481 9.89 22.63 -16.16
C ASP A 481 8.99 23.61 -15.38
N ALA A 482 7.67 23.47 -15.51
CA ALA A 482 6.72 24.29 -14.77
C ALA A 482 6.76 24.01 -13.25
N LEU A 483 7.05 22.79 -12.85
CA LEU A 483 7.23 22.41 -11.45
C LEU A 483 8.54 22.99 -10.90
N GLU A 484 9.65 22.87 -11.60
CA GLU A 484 10.96 23.39 -11.21
C GLU A 484 10.97 24.93 -11.15
N ALA A 485 10.21 25.60 -12.04
CA ALA A 485 10.03 27.06 -12.03
C ALA A 485 9.38 27.59 -10.73
N THR A 486 8.71 26.73 -9.94
CA THR A 486 8.18 27.11 -8.61
C THR A 486 9.23 27.10 -7.50
N GLY A 487 10.47 26.69 -7.79
CA GLY A 487 11.53 26.44 -6.81
C GLY A 487 11.46 25.04 -6.19
N TRP A 488 10.59 24.16 -6.72
CA TRP A 488 10.53 22.75 -6.30
C TRP A 488 11.88 22.07 -6.51
N GLN A 489 12.25 21.23 -5.57
CA GLN A 489 13.45 20.40 -5.63
C GLN A 489 13.10 18.94 -5.36
N ALA A 490 13.72 18.04 -6.13
CA ALA A 490 13.61 16.61 -5.87
C ALA A 490 14.28 16.25 -4.53
N PRO A 491 13.78 15.25 -3.81
CA PRO A 491 14.47 14.77 -2.60
C PRO A 491 15.83 14.18 -2.95
N GLU A 492 16.81 14.39 -2.06
CA GLU A 492 18.17 13.90 -2.23
C GLU A 492 18.29 12.47 -1.68
N PRO A 493 18.64 11.48 -2.50
CA PRO A 493 18.89 10.13 -2.00
C PRO A 493 20.20 10.09 -1.19
N PHE A 494 20.21 9.30 -0.11
CA PHE A 494 21.40 9.07 0.69
C PHE A 494 21.51 7.61 1.09
N ILE A 495 22.73 7.19 1.42
CA ILE A 495 23.03 5.88 1.98
C ILE A 495 23.80 6.09 3.29
N VAL A 496 23.41 5.32 4.32
CA VAL A 496 24.06 5.27 5.62
C VAL A 496 24.13 3.81 6.10
N LYS A 497 24.94 3.54 7.11
CA LYS A 497 24.96 2.21 7.73
C LYS A 497 23.87 2.07 8.78
N ASP A 498 23.38 0.84 8.96
CA ASP A 498 22.52 0.46 10.08
C ASP A 498 23.23 0.66 11.44
N ARG A 499 22.53 0.40 12.52
CA ARG A 499 23.03 0.53 13.89
C ARG A 499 24.33 -0.22 14.17
N ASP A 500 24.53 -1.34 13.53
CA ASP A 500 25.66 -2.27 13.72
C ASP A 500 26.70 -2.19 12.61
N GLY A 501 26.47 -1.43 11.54
CA GLY A 501 27.36 -1.25 10.40
C GLY A 501 27.35 -2.36 9.37
N ASN A 502 26.38 -3.29 9.44
CA ASN A 502 26.32 -4.48 8.59
C ASN A 502 25.58 -4.24 7.27
N PHE A 503 24.52 -3.41 7.29
CA PHE A 503 23.68 -3.16 6.13
C PHE A 503 23.72 -1.71 5.69
N ASP A 504 23.61 -1.48 4.40
CA ASP A 504 23.33 -0.16 3.84
C ASP A 504 21.84 0.14 3.91
N LEU A 505 21.51 1.29 4.50
CA LEU A 505 20.16 1.83 4.58
C LEU A 505 20.02 2.95 3.56
N HIS A 506 18.95 2.89 2.79
CA HIS A 506 18.65 3.85 1.74
C HIS A 506 17.55 4.81 2.19
N GLY A 507 17.78 6.12 2.01
CA GLY A 507 16.88 7.16 2.47
C GLY A 507 16.75 8.31 1.51
N LEU A 508 15.81 9.21 1.81
CA LEU A 508 15.55 10.48 1.11
C LEU A 508 15.62 11.62 2.12
N LEU A 509 16.26 12.71 1.69
CA LEU A 509 16.42 13.93 2.46
C LEU A 509 15.75 15.09 1.72
N TYR A 510 14.93 15.86 2.45
CA TYR A 510 14.20 17.00 1.93
C TYR A 510 14.74 18.27 2.59
N LYS A 511 15.02 19.28 1.76
CA LYS A 511 15.49 20.60 2.18
C LYS A 511 14.46 21.67 1.77
N PRO A 512 14.34 22.77 2.51
CA PRO A 512 13.49 23.88 2.05
C PRO A 512 14.04 24.49 0.75
N SER A 513 13.17 25.02 -0.11
CA SER A 513 13.57 25.65 -1.39
C SER A 513 14.51 26.84 -1.19
N ASN A 514 14.45 27.52 -0.05
CA ASN A 514 15.33 28.62 0.37
C ASN A 514 16.47 28.15 1.30
N PHE A 515 16.92 26.91 1.13
CA PHE A 515 17.99 26.31 1.92
C PHE A 515 19.27 27.17 1.90
N ASP A 516 19.86 27.38 3.08
CA ASP A 516 21.13 28.10 3.29
C ASP A 516 22.06 27.23 4.14
N ALA A 517 23.16 26.78 3.57
CA ALA A 517 24.12 25.90 4.23
C ALA A 517 24.84 26.55 5.45
N ASN A 518 24.72 27.87 5.63
CA ASN A 518 25.26 28.59 6.80
C ASN A 518 24.28 28.65 7.97
N LYS A 519 23.06 28.17 7.81
CA LYS A 519 22.06 28.07 8.88
C LYS A 519 21.99 26.64 9.39
N THR A 520 21.46 26.48 10.60
CA THR A 520 21.13 25.15 11.14
C THR A 520 19.63 24.94 11.14
N TYR A 521 19.22 23.70 10.87
CA TYR A 521 17.82 23.32 10.76
C TYR A 521 17.50 22.17 11.71
N PRO A 522 16.41 22.24 12.49
CA PRO A 522 15.88 21.08 13.18
C PRO A 522 15.53 19.96 12.20
N VAL A 523 15.58 18.73 12.66
CA VAL A 523 15.34 17.53 11.84
C VAL A 523 13.96 16.95 12.14
N ILE A 524 13.21 16.58 11.11
CA ILE A 524 11.99 15.80 11.25
C ILE A 524 12.21 14.44 10.59
N ASN A 525 12.03 13.38 11.35
CA ASN A 525 12.03 12.01 10.88
C ASN A 525 10.59 11.61 10.52
N TYR A 526 10.31 11.38 9.25
CA TYR A 526 9.10 10.70 8.80
C TYR A 526 9.36 9.21 8.69
N LEU A 527 8.47 8.38 9.23
CA LEU A 527 8.60 6.93 9.10
C LEU A 527 7.26 6.19 9.00
N TYR A 528 7.35 5.07 8.30
CA TYR A 528 6.37 3.97 8.35
C TYR A 528 7.15 2.65 8.34
N PRO A 529 7.56 2.12 9.49
CA PRO A 529 8.44 0.95 9.57
C PRO A 529 7.64 -0.36 9.50
N GLY A 530 6.69 -0.44 8.58
CA GLY A 530 5.87 -1.63 8.43
C GLY A 530 6.66 -2.80 7.83
N PRO A 531 6.59 -4.01 8.40
CA PRO A 531 7.21 -5.18 7.80
C PRO A 531 6.55 -5.58 6.46
N GLN A 532 5.37 -5.06 6.16
CA GLN A 532 4.68 -5.24 4.89
C GLN A 532 5.02 -4.16 3.85
N VAL A 533 5.59 -2.99 4.28
CA VAL A 533 5.84 -1.90 3.34
C VAL A 533 6.86 -0.92 3.86
N GLY A 534 7.88 -0.53 3.54
CA GLY A 534 8.80 0.49 4.09
C GLY A 534 8.24 1.93 4.08
N SER A 535 9.02 2.88 4.55
CA SER A 535 8.69 4.31 4.61
C SER A 535 8.64 4.95 3.22
N ILE A 536 9.67 4.73 2.40
CA ILE A 536 9.84 5.38 1.09
C ILE A 536 8.85 4.83 0.05
N ARG A 537 8.49 3.55 0.14
CA ARG A 537 7.60 2.87 -0.81
C ARG A 537 8.18 2.91 -2.25
N GLY A 538 7.37 3.15 -3.27
CA GLY A 538 7.84 3.16 -4.66
C GLY A 538 8.94 4.20 -4.93
N ARG A 539 10.00 3.79 -5.64
CA ARG A 539 11.21 4.56 -5.93
C ARG A 539 11.11 5.46 -7.17
N HIS A 540 9.97 5.45 -7.85
CA HIS A 540 9.72 6.26 -9.03
C HIS A 540 9.56 7.76 -8.69
N PHE A 541 9.63 8.60 -9.71
CA PHE A 541 9.38 10.05 -9.61
C PHE A 541 7.97 10.34 -9.06
N ARG A 542 7.91 11.30 -8.15
CA ARG A 542 6.66 11.88 -7.63
C ARG A 542 6.88 13.37 -7.38
N ALA A 543 6.00 14.21 -7.90
CA ALA A 543 6.02 15.64 -7.65
C ALA A 543 5.79 16.01 -6.17
N ALA A 544 5.14 15.13 -5.40
CA ALA A 544 5.04 15.22 -3.94
C ALA A 544 5.06 13.82 -3.32
N ARG A 545 5.79 13.68 -2.22
CA ARG A 545 5.84 12.47 -1.36
C ARG A 545 5.23 12.81 0.00
N GLY A 546 3.90 12.64 0.10
CA GLY A 546 3.15 13.13 1.25
C GLY A 546 3.27 14.64 1.38
N ASP A 547 3.52 15.12 2.59
CA ASP A 547 3.81 16.52 2.89
C ASP A 547 5.26 16.75 3.37
N ASN A 548 6.20 15.82 3.06
CA ASN A 548 7.58 15.92 3.52
C ASN A 548 8.28 17.20 3.00
N GLN A 549 8.13 17.54 1.71
CA GLN A 549 8.68 18.79 1.17
C GLN A 549 7.98 20.01 1.77
N ALA A 550 6.66 19.95 1.96
CA ALA A 550 5.91 21.04 2.59
C ALA A 550 6.39 21.33 4.04
N ILE A 551 6.64 20.27 4.80
CA ILE A 551 7.22 20.40 6.15
C ILE A 551 8.63 21.01 6.07
N ALA A 552 9.44 20.60 5.09
CA ALA A 552 10.77 21.18 4.92
C ALA A 552 10.69 22.70 4.67
N GLU A 553 9.72 23.19 3.86
CA GLU A 553 9.50 24.62 3.59
C GLU A 553 9.23 25.46 4.86
N LEU A 554 8.80 24.84 5.96
CA LEU A 554 8.58 25.52 7.23
C LEU A 554 9.90 25.72 8.03
N GLY A 555 11.05 25.32 7.47
CA GLY A 555 12.37 25.52 8.08
C GLY A 555 12.95 24.26 8.75
N PHE A 556 12.60 23.08 8.25
CA PHE A 556 13.11 21.80 8.72
C PHE A 556 13.92 21.06 7.66
N ILE A 557 14.74 20.13 8.08
CA ILE A 557 15.25 19.04 7.24
C ILE A 557 14.38 17.83 7.50
N VAL A 558 13.78 17.25 6.47
CA VAL A 558 13.01 16.01 6.63
C VAL A 558 13.83 14.82 6.17
N VAL A 559 13.88 13.78 6.99
CA VAL A 559 14.57 12.50 6.72
C VAL A 559 13.55 11.39 6.67
N GLU A 560 13.60 10.61 5.61
CA GLU A 560 12.78 9.41 5.39
C GLU A 560 13.71 8.27 4.96
N LEU A 561 13.68 7.11 5.63
CA LEU A 561 14.48 5.96 5.23
C LEU A 561 13.83 4.62 5.56
N ASP A 562 14.21 3.59 4.81
CA ASP A 562 13.85 2.20 5.09
C ASP A 562 14.95 1.57 5.94
N ALA A 563 14.55 1.19 7.17
CA ALA A 563 15.40 0.58 8.17
C ALA A 563 15.29 -0.96 8.14
N LEU A 564 16.07 -1.64 8.95
CA LEU A 564 15.95 -3.09 9.18
C LEU A 564 14.51 -3.46 9.53
N GLY A 565 14.05 -4.61 9.05
CA GLY A 565 12.69 -5.11 9.22
C GLY A 565 11.71 -4.68 8.13
N THR A 566 12.15 -3.95 7.09
CA THR A 566 11.31 -3.59 5.93
C THR A 566 11.54 -4.54 4.75
N PRO A 567 10.49 -4.77 3.88
CA PRO A 567 10.55 -5.77 2.81
C PRO A 567 11.39 -5.34 1.60
N GLY A 568 11.55 -6.25 0.62
CA GLY A 568 12.22 -5.99 -0.65
C GLY A 568 13.76 -6.12 -0.59
N ARG A 569 14.28 -6.74 0.46
CA ARG A 569 15.70 -7.06 0.68
C ARG A 569 15.86 -8.54 1.02
N SER A 570 17.05 -8.93 1.54
CA SER A 570 17.28 -10.27 2.07
C SER A 570 16.32 -10.62 3.21
N LYS A 571 16.05 -11.90 3.42
CA LYS A 571 15.25 -12.40 4.54
C LYS A 571 15.82 -11.94 5.88
N ALA A 572 17.13 -12.02 6.09
CA ALA A 572 17.80 -11.53 7.29
C ALA A 572 17.60 -10.03 7.56
N PHE A 573 17.48 -9.22 6.50
CA PHE A 573 17.13 -7.80 6.63
C PHE A 573 15.67 -7.60 7.01
N HIS A 574 14.75 -8.33 6.36
CA HIS A 574 13.31 -8.19 6.54
C HIS A 574 12.82 -8.72 7.88
N GLU A 575 13.38 -9.84 8.35
CA GLU A 575 12.97 -10.49 9.60
C GLU A 575 13.68 -9.97 10.86
N PHE A 576 14.52 -8.95 10.72
CA PHE A 576 15.46 -8.51 11.76
C PHE A 576 14.81 -8.31 13.14
N TYR A 577 13.61 -7.77 13.19
CA TYR A 577 12.87 -7.58 14.45
C TYR A 577 11.65 -8.49 14.61
N TYR A 578 11.58 -9.62 13.90
CA TYR A 578 10.54 -10.63 14.15
C TYR A 578 10.48 -10.99 15.65
N GLY A 579 9.25 -11.03 16.20
CA GLY A 579 9.04 -11.24 17.63
C GLY A 579 9.48 -10.07 18.55
N LYS A 580 9.99 -8.98 17.97
CA LYS A 580 10.51 -7.80 18.70
C LYS A 580 9.96 -6.50 18.07
N MET A 581 8.68 -6.46 17.77
CA MET A 581 8.03 -5.33 17.08
C MET A 581 8.23 -3.97 17.76
N GLY A 582 8.61 -3.93 19.05
CA GLY A 582 9.01 -2.70 19.71
C GLY A 582 10.29 -2.07 19.19
N ASP A 583 11.10 -2.78 18.40
CA ASP A 583 12.27 -2.25 17.69
C ASP A 583 11.85 -1.35 16.52
N SER A 584 11.03 -1.86 15.60
CA SER A 584 10.51 -1.13 14.41
C SER A 584 11.58 -0.33 13.66
N GLY A 585 12.83 -0.79 13.63
CA GLY A 585 13.96 -0.09 12.99
C GLY A 585 14.28 1.29 13.62
N ILE A 586 13.73 1.63 14.78
CA ILE A 586 13.94 2.93 15.43
C ILE A 586 15.41 3.18 15.78
N PRO A 587 16.19 2.20 16.29
CA PRO A 587 17.62 2.39 16.50
C PRO A 587 18.39 2.75 15.23
N ASP A 588 17.96 2.24 14.06
CA ASP A 588 18.55 2.57 12.77
C ASP A 588 18.22 3.99 12.34
N GLN A 589 16.99 4.46 12.58
CA GLN A 589 16.59 5.85 12.34
C GLN A 589 17.50 6.81 13.14
N VAL A 590 17.74 6.49 14.41
CA VAL A 590 18.64 7.27 15.29
C VAL A 590 20.08 7.24 14.76
N ALA A 591 20.59 6.07 14.39
CA ALA A 591 21.94 5.90 13.85
C ALA A 591 22.12 6.67 12.55
N ALA A 592 21.15 6.60 11.65
CA ALA A 592 21.12 7.30 10.36
C ALA A 592 21.17 8.82 10.54
N ILE A 593 20.30 9.40 11.37
CA ILE A 593 20.26 10.85 11.61
C ILE A 593 21.56 11.33 12.25
N LYS A 594 22.16 10.56 13.16
CA LYS A 594 23.47 10.88 13.75
C LYS A 594 24.61 10.85 12.71
N GLN A 595 24.60 9.89 11.76
CA GLN A 595 25.57 9.84 10.66
C GLN A 595 25.40 11.03 9.71
N LEU A 596 24.15 11.36 9.35
CA LEU A 596 23.86 12.53 8.53
C LEU A 596 24.27 13.84 9.20
N GLY A 597 24.02 14.00 10.50
CA GLY A 597 24.43 15.19 11.26
C GLY A 597 25.95 15.35 11.37
N LYS A 598 26.71 14.24 11.37
CA LYS A 598 28.18 14.31 11.27
C LYS A 598 28.64 14.75 9.87
N LYS A 599 27.93 14.35 8.84
CA LYS A 599 28.21 14.70 7.44
C LYS A 599 27.79 16.12 7.08
N TYR A 600 26.67 16.57 7.64
CA TYR A 600 26.01 17.83 7.30
C TYR A 600 25.89 18.75 8.51
N PRO A 601 26.81 19.73 8.70
CA PRO A 601 26.81 20.62 9.88
C PRO A 601 25.55 21.48 10.06
N TRP A 602 24.77 21.64 9.00
CA TRP A 602 23.51 22.37 9.03
C TRP A 602 22.33 21.56 9.60
N MET A 603 22.48 20.26 9.91
CA MET A 603 21.49 19.46 10.62
C MET A 603 21.65 19.60 12.14
N ASP A 604 20.69 20.20 12.82
CA ASP A 604 20.66 20.28 14.29
C ASP A 604 20.09 18.99 14.89
N THR A 605 20.95 18.01 15.11
CA THR A 605 20.58 16.71 15.69
C THR A 605 20.26 16.76 17.18
N THR A 606 20.32 17.94 17.82
CA THR A 606 19.82 18.14 19.19
C THR A 606 18.33 18.47 19.22
N LYS A 607 17.76 18.82 18.05
CA LYS A 607 16.36 19.15 17.82
C LYS A 607 15.77 18.21 16.79
N VAL A 608 15.40 17.00 17.20
CA VAL A 608 14.81 15.99 16.31
C VAL A 608 13.34 15.77 16.69
N GLY A 609 12.46 15.93 15.72
CA GLY A 609 11.06 15.54 15.77
C GLY A 609 10.82 14.27 14.98
N ILE A 610 9.65 13.63 15.21
CA ILE A 610 9.26 12.40 14.51
C ILE A 610 7.76 12.39 14.29
N TRP A 611 7.32 11.86 13.14
CA TRP A 611 5.91 11.61 12.92
C TRP A 611 5.66 10.44 11.98
N GLY A 612 4.48 9.86 12.12
CA GLY A 612 3.96 8.85 11.22
C GLY A 612 2.50 8.56 11.48
N HIS A 613 1.93 7.73 10.63
CA HIS A 613 0.53 7.32 10.65
C HIS A 613 0.44 5.80 10.72
N SER A 614 -0.56 5.24 11.43
CA SER A 614 -0.75 3.78 11.56
C SER A 614 0.48 3.14 12.24
N GLY A 615 1.16 2.16 11.64
CA GLY A 615 2.45 1.65 12.14
C GLY A 615 3.50 2.74 12.37
N GLY A 616 3.48 3.83 11.58
CA GLY A 616 4.30 5.02 11.82
C GLY A 616 3.87 5.82 13.06
N GLY A 617 2.58 5.83 13.38
CA GLY A 617 2.05 6.41 14.64
C GLY A 617 2.53 5.62 15.85
N PHE A 618 2.43 4.29 15.80
CA PHE A 618 3.03 3.40 16.79
C PHE A 618 4.51 3.73 17.01
N ALA A 619 5.29 3.72 15.93
CA ALA A 619 6.75 3.92 15.99
C ALA A 619 7.14 5.33 16.45
N SER A 620 6.36 6.37 16.10
CA SER A 620 6.62 7.74 16.55
C SER A 620 6.49 7.88 18.07
N THR A 621 5.43 7.31 18.66
CA THR A 621 5.28 7.23 20.13
C THR A 621 6.40 6.39 20.72
N ARG A 622 6.65 5.21 20.17
CA ARG A 622 7.70 4.30 20.65
C ARG A 622 9.08 4.96 20.66
N ALA A 623 9.42 5.67 19.59
CA ALA A 623 10.70 6.37 19.45
C ALA A 623 10.87 7.47 20.52
N LEU A 624 9.85 8.29 20.75
CA LEU A 624 9.89 9.33 21.78
C LEU A 624 10.06 8.74 23.19
N LEU A 625 9.42 7.61 23.47
CA LEU A 625 9.50 6.93 24.75
C LEU A 625 10.80 6.12 24.94
N THR A 626 11.36 5.57 23.86
CA THR A 626 12.60 4.76 23.93
C THR A 626 13.87 5.62 23.87
N TYR A 627 13.82 6.74 23.11
CA TYR A 627 14.93 7.68 22.94
C TYR A 627 14.55 9.11 23.36
N PRO A 628 14.11 9.34 24.62
CA PRO A 628 13.56 10.62 25.07
C PRO A 628 14.59 11.77 25.10
N ASP A 629 15.88 11.45 25.09
CA ASP A 629 16.96 12.45 25.02
C ASP A 629 17.38 12.77 23.56
N PHE A 630 16.87 12.01 22.58
CA PHE A 630 17.12 12.24 21.16
C PHE A 630 15.91 12.88 20.47
N TYR A 631 14.72 12.27 20.55
CA TYR A 631 13.50 12.84 20.01
C TYR A 631 12.88 13.83 21.00
N ARG A 632 12.57 15.04 20.53
CA ARG A 632 12.01 16.13 21.35
C ARG A 632 10.51 16.30 21.15
N VAL A 633 10.00 15.98 19.96
CA VAL A 633 8.59 16.16 19.58
C VAL A 633 8.14 14.97 18.75
N ALA A 634 6.99 14.40 19.08
CA ALA A 634 6.36 13.38 18.26
C ALA A 634 4.91 13.74 17.91
N VAL A 635 4.52 13.49 16.64
CA VAL A 635 3.13 13.51 16.21
C VAL A 635 2.75 12.10 15.77
N SER A 636 1.95 11.44 16.57
CA SER A 636 1.51 10.06 16.40
C SER A 636 0.07 10.01 15.92
N GLN A 637 -0.18 9.39 14.77
CA GLN A 637 -1.52 9.34 14.15
C GLN A 637 -1.98 7.90 13.98
N ALA A 638 -3.15 7.55 14.50
CA ALA A 638 -3.80 6.24 14.36
C ALA A 638 -2.86 5.05 14.66
N GLY A 639 -2.04 5.14 15.71
CA GLY A 639 -1.04 4.13 16.05
C GLY A 639 -1.68 2.89 16.68
N ASN A 640 -1.25 1.71 16.23
CA ASN A 640 -1.55 0.41 16.84
C ASN A 640 -0.62 0.17 18.05
N HIS A 641 -0.79 0.96 19.10
CA HIS A 641 0.14 1.08 20.23
C HIS A 641 0.34 -0.19 21.06
N ASP A 642 -0.57 -1.14 20.93
CA ASP A 642 -0.46 -2.48 21.48
C ASP A 642 -1.09 -3.48 20.49
N ASN A 643 -0.26 -4.32 19.88
CA ASN A 643 -0.69 -5.27 18.88
C ASN A 643 -1.55 -6.41 19.44
N ARG A 644 -1.71 -6.54 20.76
CA ARG A 644 -2.75 -7.39 21.38
C ARG A 644 -4.17 -6.87 21.08
N ASN A 645 -4.32 -5.61 20.69
CA ASN A 645 -5.57 -4.97 20.29
C ASN A 645 -5.63 -4.68 18.78
N TYR A 646 -4.86 -5.39 17.98
CA TYR A 646 -4.84 -5.30 16.54
C TYR A 646 -5.11 -6.66 15.90
N ALA A 647 -5.46 -6.68 14.59
CA ALA A 647 -5.83 -7.90 13.88
C ALA A 647 -4.83 -9.06 14.11
N ASP A 648 -5.35 -10.24 14.46
CA ASP A 648 -4.57 -11.45 14.76
C ASP A 648 -3.62 -11.83 13.63
N GLU A 649 -4.10 -11.88 12.40
CA GLU A 649 -3.33 -12.27 11.22
C GLU A 649 -2.12 -11.36 10.95
N TRP A 650 -2.22 -10.05 11.26
CA TRP A 650 -1.07 -9.13 11.17
C TRP A 650 -0.14 -9.31 12.38
N GLY A 651 -0.71 -9.33 13.59
CA GLY A 651 0.05 -9.46 14.83
C GLY A 651 0.81 -10.78 14.89
N GLU A 652 0.14 -11.89 14.63
CA GLU A 652 0.71 -13.23 14.71
C GLU A 652 1.73 -13.51 13.60
N LYS A 653 1.57 -12.92 12.41
CA LYS A 653 2.58 -13.04 11.34
C LYS A 653 3.91 -12.38 11.73
N TRP A 654 3.87 -11.14 12.22
CA TRP A 654 5.08 -10.35 12.39
C TRP A 654 5.69 -10.42 13.80
N HIS A 655 4.91 -10.89 14.77
CA HIS A 655 5.36 -11.02 16.17
C HIS A 655 5.36 -12.47 16.69
N GLY A 656 4.73 -13.40 15.96
CA GLY A 656 4.48 -14.77 16.39
C GLY A 656 3.20 -14.90 17.24
N LEU A 657 2.80 -16.13 17.56
CA LEU A 657 1.63 -16.38 18.40
C LEU A 657 1.78 -15.73 19.77
N LEU A 658 0.66 -15.28 20.35
CA LEU A 658 0.66 -14.73 21.69
C LEU A 658 0.88 -15.83 22.74
N GLU A 659 1.97 -15.69 23.49
CA GLU A 659 2.34 -16.59 24.57
C GLU A 659 2.12 -15.93 25.94
N LYS A 660 1.30 -16.53 26.78
CA LYS A 660 1.08 -16.09 28.18
C LYS A 660 2.07 -16.79 29.09
N ARG A 661 2.73 -16.05 29.98
CA ARG A 661 3.68 -16.55 30.96
C ARG A 661 3.05 -16.64 32.36
N ASP A 662 3.66 -17.42 33.25
CA ASP A 662 3.15 -17.64 34.61
C ASP A 662 3.05 -16.34 35.45
N ASP A 663 3.90 -15.36 35.17
CA ASP A 663 3.91 -14.04 35.82
C ASP A 663 2.88 -13.04 35.25
N LYS A 664 1.96 -13.53 34.39
CA LYS A 664 0.95 -12.77 33.64
C LYS A 664 1.50 -11.84 32.54
N THR A 665 2.79 -11.86 32.27
CA THR A 665 3.38 -11.17 31.11
C THR A 665 3.17 -11.98 29.84
N THR A 666 3.42 -11.33 28.69
CA THR A 666 3.34 -11.96 27.37
C THR A 666 4.59 -11.62 26.56
N ASN A 667 4.82 -12.38 25.47
CA ASN A 667 5.86 -12.02 24.49
C ASN A 667 5.55 -10.69 23.77
N TYR A 668 4.29 -10.20 23.80
CA TYR A 668 3.87 -8.92 23.23
C TYR A 668 4.14 -7.70 24.11
N ASP A 669 4.44 -7.85 25.39
CA ASP A 669 4.64 -6.73 26.32
C ASP A 669 5.79 -5.80 25.88
N SER A 670 6.84 -6.37 25.28
CA SER A 670 8.01 -5.61 24.81
C SER A 670 7.68 -4.56 23.73
N GLN A 671 6.56 -4.68 23.05
CA GLN A 671 6.12 -3.74 22.01
C GLN A 671 5.06 -2.74 22.50
N ALA A 672 4.39 -2.99 23.61
CA ALA A 672 3.27 -2.18 24.11
C ALA A 672 3.74 -0.80 24.60
N ASN A 673 3.28 0.27 23.96
CA ASN A 673 3.71 1.63 24.25
C ASN A 673 3.25 2.13 25.62
N GLN A 674 2.05 1.73 26.08
CA GLN A 674 1.52 2.12 27.39
C GLN A 674 2.38 1.60 28.56
N LEU A 675 3.20 0.56 28.37
CA LEU A 675 4.05 0.01 29.42
C LEU A 675 5.35 0.79 29.67
N ILE A 676 5.64 1.81 28.83
CA ILE A 676 6.87 2.61 28.94
C ILE A 676 6.63 4.12 28.96
N VAL A 677 5.40 4.56 29.22
CA VAL A 677 5.02 5.99 29.21
C VAL A 677 5.78 6.83 30.25
N GLU A 678 6.27 6.23 31.33
CA GLU A 678 7.12 6.87 32.34
C GLU A 678 8.35 7.57 31.74
N ASN A 679 8.83 7.08 30.60
CA ASN A 679 9.99 7.62 29.91
C ASN A 679 9.72 8.94 29.17
N LEU A 680 8.46 9.39 29.07
CA LEU A 680 8.11 10.61 28.33
C LEU A 680 8.80 11.84 28.92
N LYS A 681 9.62 12.52 28.09
CA LYS A 681 10.27 13.80 28.38
C LYS A 681 9.90 14.89 27.35
N GLY A 682 9.64 14.51 26.13
CA GLY A 682 9.36 15.41 25.01
C GLY A 682 7.89 15.80 24.90
N LYS A 683 7.53 16.46 23.80
CA LYS A 683 6.14 16.82 23.45
C LYS A 683 5.52 15.75 22.57
N LEU A 684 4.36 15.26 22.97
CA LEU A 684 3.63 14.20 22.29
C LEU A 684 2.23 14.69 21.90
N LEU A 685 1.90 14.63 20.60
CA LEU A 685 0.54 14.76 20.08
C LEU A 685 0.04 13.39 19.63
N LEU A 686 -0.99 12.88 20.27
CA LEU A 686 -1.73 11.69 19.87
C LEU A 686 -2.97 12.11 19.07
N ALA A 687 -3.15 11.60 17.85
CA ALA A 687 -4.32 11.88 17.03
C ALA A 687 -4.97 10.58 16.54
N HIS A 688 -6.32 10.48 16.62
CA HIS A 688 -7.05 9.28 16.17
C HIS A 688 -8.45 9.64 15.66
N GLY A 689 -8.90 8.89 14.63
CA GLY A 689 -10.27 8.95 14.13
C GLY A 689 -11.22 8.13 15.00
N THR A 690 -12.38 8.69 15.40
CA THR A 690 -13.28 8.00 16.33
C THR A 690 -14.00 6.79 15.71
N THR A 691 -14.04 6.70 14.37
CA THR A 691 -14.67 5.59 13.65
C THR A 691 -13.64 4.79 12.82
N ASP A 692 -12.41 4.71 13.32
CA ASP A 692 -11.35 3.92 12.70
C ASP A 692 -11.59 2.42 12.94
N THR A 693 -11.97 1.70 11.87
CA THR A 693 -12.22 0.26 11.89
C THR A 693 -11.00 -0.59 11.54
N ASN A 694 -9.91 0.04 11.06
CA ASN A 694 -8.65 -0.64 10.80
C ASN A 694 -7.82 -0.74 12.09
N VAL A 695 -7.44 0.40 12.66
CA VAL A 695 -6.79 0.47 13.98
C VAL A 695 -7.80 1.08 14.96
N PRO A 696 -8.47 0.26 15.76
CA PRO A 696 -9.47 0.78 16.69
C PRO A 696 -8.92 1.83 17.65
N PRO A 697 -9.63 2.93 17.92
CA PRO A 697 -9.14 4.04 18.75
C PRO A 697 -8.78 3.65 20.18
N TYR A 698 -9.24 2.50 20.64
CA TYR A 698 -8.89 1.91 21.93
C TYR A 698 -7.38 1.75 22.12
N SER A 699 -6.65 1.45 21.04
CA SER A 699 -5.19 1.32 21.06
C SER A 699 -4.50 2.62 21.52
N THR A 700 -4.98 3.77 21.05
CA THR A 700 -4.51 5.09 21.52
C THR A 700 -5.00 5.40 22.94
N LEU A 701 -6.24 5.05 23.27
CA LEU A 701 -6.82 5.32 24.61
C LEU A 701 -6.06 4.57 25.73
N LEU A 702 -5.52 3.38 25.48
CA LEU A 702 -4.64 2.69 26.43
C LEU A 702 -3.39 3.49 26.77
N VAL A 703 -2.78 4.13 25.77
CA VAL A 703 -1.61 5.00 26.00
C VAL A 703 -2.02 6.25 26.77
N VAL A 704 -3.19 6.83 26.44
CA VAL A 704 -3.74 8.01 27.15
C VAL A 704 -3.98 7.70 28.62
N GLU A 705 -4.63 6.57 28.94
CA GLU A 705 -4.88 6.12 30.30
C GLU A 705 -3.56 6.00 31.08
N ALA A 706 -2.58 5.28 30.53
CA ALA A 706 -1.28 5.11 31.18
C ALA A 706 -0.52 6.43 31.36
N LEU A 707 -0.61 7.38 30.41
CA LEU A 707 -0.02 8.72 30.55
C LEU A 707 -0.67 9.53 31.68
N ILE A 708 -1.99 9.43 31.83
CA ILE A 708 -2.74 10.08 32.91
C ILE A 708 -2.32 9.49 34.27
N GLU A 709 -2.27 8.15 34.39
CA GLU A 709 -1.84 7.47 35.61
C GLU A 709 -0.39 7.83 35.98
N ALA A 710 0.50 7.96 34.99
CA ALA A 710 1.87 8.38 35.16
C ALA A 710 2.05 9.90 35.38
N ASN A 711 0.95 10.66 35.41
CA ASN A 711 0.94 12.13 35.53
C ASN A 711 1.85 12.82 34.50
N LYS A 712 1.80 12.38 33.23
CA LYS A 712 2.58 12.95 32.12
C LYS A 712 1.76 13.95 31.31
N ASP A 713 2.40 15.04 30.89
CA ASP A 713 1.79 16.02 29.98
C ASP A 713 1.86 15.54 28.52
N PHE A 714 0.73 15.55 27.84
CA PHE A 714 0.59 15.24 26.40
C PHE A 714 -0.57 16.00 25.78
N ASP A 715 -0.59 16.05 24.45
CA ASP A 715 -1.69 16.62 23.68
C ASP A 715 -2.47 15.50 22.95
N MET A 716 -3.80 15.67 22.85
CA MET A 716 -4.66 14.70 22.19
C MET A 716 -5.61 15.38 21.22
N LEU A 717 -5.79 14.79 20.03
CA LEU A 717 -6.75 15.22 19.03
C LEU A 717 -7.58 14.02 18.55
N MET A 718 -8.82 13.91 19.05
CA MET A 718 -9.80 12.98 18.47
C MET A 718 -10.49 13.65 17.29
N LEU A 719 -10.58 12.94 16.16
CA LEU A 719 -11.26 13.42 14.95
C LEU A 719 -12.62 12.69 14.83
N PRO A 720 -13.73 13.36 15.19
CA PRO A 720 -15.04 12.72 15.17
C PRO A 720 -15.45 12.26 13.78
N ASN A 721 -16.00 11.05 13.69
CA ASN A 721 -16.49 10.42 12.44
C ASN A 721 -15.45 10.28 11.33
N ARG A 722 -14.15 10.24 11.68
CA ARG A 722 -13.06 9.91 10.75
C ARG A 722 -12.62 8.48 10.98
N GLY A 723 -12.49 7.75 9.87
CA GLY A 723 -11.85 6.45 9.83
C GLY A 723 -10.33 6.58 9.73
N HIS A 724 -9.65 5.51 9.30
CA HIS A 724 -8.19 5.41 9.29
C HIS A 724 -7.46 6.44 8.39
N GLY A 725 -8.12 7.00 7.37
CA GLY A 725 -7.49 7.81 6.31
C GLY A 725 -7.25 9.30 6.62
N PHE A 726 -7.44 9.80 7.82
CA PHE A 726 -7.48 11.23 8.15
C PHE A 726 -6.14 11.98 8.07
N ALA A 727 -5.01 11.28 7.93
CA ALA A 727 -3.67 11.88 7.98
C ALA A 727 -3.43 13.02 6.96
N ARG A 728 -4.16 12.99 5.83
CA ARG A 728 -4.09 13.98 4.75
C ARG A 728 -5.20 15.01 4.78
N GLU A 729 -6.09 14.97 5.77
CA GLU A 729 -7.09 16.01 5.91
C GLU A 729 -6.42 17.37 6.23
N PRO A 730 -6.87 18.46 5.61
CA PRO A 730 -6.28 19.79 5.79
C PRO A 730 -6.12 20.19 7.25
N TYR A 731 -7.12 19.94 8.09
CA TYR A 731 -7.06 20.26 9.52
C TYR A 731 -5.96 19.48 10.24
N MET A 732 -5.82 18.17 9.96
CA MET A 732 -4.78 17.35 10.61
C MET A 732 -3.37 17.72 10.11
N MET A 733 -3.20 17.99 8.82
CA MET A 733 -1.93 18.48 8.27
C MET A 733 -1.49 19.78 8.94
N ARG A 734 -2.42 20.77 9.02
CA ARG A 734 -2.15 22.03 9.72
C ARG A 734 -1.75 21.79 11.17
N LYS A 735 -2.47 20.95 11.92
CA LYS A 735 -2.15 20.64 13.32
C LYS A 735 -0.78 20.01 13.49
N ARG A 736 -0.38 19.14 12.58
CA ARG A 736 0.97 18.57 12.54
C ARG A 736 2.03 19.64 12.32
N TRP A 737 1.83 20.52 11.33
CA TRP A 737 2.75 21.61 11.02
C TRP A 737 2.86 22.59 12.20
N ASP A 738 1.73 23.05 12.75
CA ASP A 738 1.67 23.96 13.89
C ASP A 738 2.40 23.36 15.11
N TYR A 739 2.27 22.04 15.32
CA TYR A 739 2.89 21.35 16.46
C TYR A 739 4.42 21.36 16.37
N PHE A 740 4.98 21.05 15.19
CA PHE A 740 6.41 21.11 14.98
C PHE A 740 6.95 22.55 15.00
N VAL A 741 6.24 23.48 14.38
CA VAL A 741 6.62 24.90 14.43
C VAL A 741 6.68 25.41 15.87
N THR A 742 5.68 25.08 16.66
CA THR A 742 5.61 25.53 18.07
C THR A 742 6.67 24.86 18.94
N HIS A 743 6.74 23.53 18.89
CA HIS A 743 7.47 22.77 19.92
C HIS A 743 8.88 22.35 19.50
N LEU A 744 9.20 22.30 18.20
CA LEU A 744 10.53 21.93 17.71
C LEU A 744 11.32 23.14 17.19
N LEU A 745 10.68 23.99 16.38
CA LEU A 745 11.30 25.20 15.88
C LEU A 745 11.33 26.32 16.95
N GLY A 746 10.36 26.31 17.87
CA GLY A 746 10.20 27.36 18.89
C GLY A 746 9.61 28.67 18.33
N ALA A 747 8.85 28.56 17.23
CA ALA A 747 8.23 29.67 16.55
C ALA A 747 6.70 29.69 16.74
N THR A 748 6.06 30.82 16.46
CA THR A 748 4.60 30.95 16.51
C THR A 748 4.04 30.70 15.10
N PRO A 749 3.15 29.72 14.89
CA PRO A 749 2.50 29.49 13.61
C PRO A 749 1.46 30.58 13.30
N PRO A 750 1.09 30.81 12.03
CA PRO A 750 -0.02 31.69 11.67
C PRO A 750 -1.33 31.12 12.24
N LYS A 751 -2.11 32.01 12.85
CA LYS A 751 -3.35 31.62 13.50
C LYS A 751 -4.39 31.13 12.46
N GLU A 752 -4.98 29.96 12.69
CA GLU A 752 -6.08 29.40 11.90
C GLU A 752 -5.83 29.38 10.37
N PHE A 753 -4.58 29.07 9.97
CA PHE A 753 -4.26 28.93 8.56
C PHE A 753 -5.20 27.92 7.87
N SER A 754 -5.74 28.32 6.73
CA SER A 754 -6.65 27.50 5.94
C SER A 754 -6.02 27.20 4.60
N PHE A 755 -5.89 25.89 4.28
CA PHE A 755 -5.42 25.46 2.96
C PHE A 755 -6.42 25.86 1.87
N LYS A 756 -5.90 26.26 0.70
CA LYS A 756 -6.73 26.50 -0.48
C LYS A 756 -7.16 25.13 -1.05
N THR A 757 -8.18 24.54 -0.47
CA THR A 757 -8.81 23.35 -1.05
C THR A 757 -9.65 23.77 -2.24
N GLU A 758 -9.34 23.28 -3.43
CA GLU A 758 -10.34 23.27 -4.52
C GLU A 758 -11.46 22.33 -4.10
N LYS A 759 -12.70 22.85 -4.10
CA LYS A 759 -13.92 22.08 -3.86
C LYS A 759 -14.15 21.06 -4.97
#